data_ccc78f2128a7ed337d1233ab9ac24eb2
#
_entry.id   ccc78f2128a7ed337d1233ab9ac24eb2
#
_cell.length_a   1.000
_cell.length_b   1.000
_cell.length_c   1.000
_cell.angle_alpha   90.00
_cell.angle_beta   90.00
_cell.angle_gamma   90.00
#
_symmetry.space_group_name_H-M   'P 1'
#
loop_
_entity.id
_entity.type
_entity.pdbx_description
1 polymer ?
#
loop_
_entity_poly.entity_id
_entity_poly.type
_entity_poly.pdbx_seq_one_letter_code
_entity_poly.pdbx_strand_id
1 'polypeptide(L)'
;MIRKPLIRRTNSLCHYVFSDILIVSYWHWNKYYCFVGSQFTNHSTRQRNQSTMWRCVALLVTTLLLAEAKNMTVDMEVTQHWDDNFEGRFCFNLPHPIIGFELVLHFSSGVKSIQQWLGDWLHPPTDCATTLTLLNQDSHGAHPAGEFCVKMMGKVCGAAAPGGQGTLVDLTDDGMQPPKVPHVTGAAQTKYNYAEVIEKSIMFYEAQRSGKLPANNRIPWRGDSALKDKGAGGEDLTGGWYDAGDNVKFNFPMAFSTTMLCWSLLEFPQAYSKSGQLNYMYDSIRWPLEYFIKCHTKPNELYVQVGSGSKDHGSWTSPERMDPNRPAYKIDASNPGSDVAMDMAAAMACGSMAFKSKDSAFSGKLLSHAKQIYSFAKAHQGFYSTSVSDAAAYYRSQNYTDENNWGAAWLYKATNDNQYLADAKVRYAHEPAWGFSWDEKLGGNHLLMYKLTGDDTYKSDIESTMTTWSKPGGMAYTPKCLAFRLEWGPLRYSANTAFFALMAAKYGVHAASYRQWAMCQIHYALGDTGRSYVVGFGTNPPKKPHHRASSCPMLPAPCGWEAQQNTGPNPHTLYGALVGGPGKSDDYTDDRKDYVHNEVACDYNAGFQGAVAALLQLAIDHELPSASKCTSCPNP
;
A
#
# COMPACT_ATOMS: atom_id res chain seq x y z
N MET A 1 24.40 47.77 9.92
CA MET A 1 23.58 47.45 11.10
C MET A 1 22.13 47.28 10.64
N ILE A 2 21.70 46.06 10.42
CA ILE A 2 20.34 45.77 10.00
C ILE A 2 19.63 45.19 11.22
N ARG A 3 18.64 45.92 11.71
CA ARG A 3 17.78 45.47 12.82
C ARG A 3 16.85 44.35 12.33
N LYS A 4 16.85 43.23 13.04
CA LYS A 4 15.85 42.13 12.88
C LYS A 4 14.51 42.59 13.47
N PRO A 5 13.39 42.40 12.81
CA PRO A 5 12.09 42.60 13.43
C PRO A 5 11.71 41.39 14.30
N LEU A 6 11.21 41.68 15.49
CA LEU A 6 10.62 40.72 16.42
C LEU A 6 9.28 40.22 15.86
N ILE A 7 9.13 38.92 15.70
CA ILE A 7 7.86 38.29 15.33
C ILE A 7 7.13 37.89 16.62
N ARG A 8 6.00 38.55 16.90
CA ARG A 8 5.03 38.07 17.88
C ARG A 8 4.14 36.97 17.25
N ARG A 9 3.94 35.88 17.98
CA ARG A 9 3.03 34.77 17.62
C ARG A 9 1.58 35.26 17.75
N THR A 10 0.83 35.17 16.66
CA THR A 10 -0.63 35.06 16.69
C THR A 10 -1.07 34.23 15.47
N ASN A 11 -2.00 33.29 15.70
CA ASN A 11 -2.58 32.42 14.67
C ASN A 11 -3.41 33.23 13.68
N SER A 12 -3.34 32.85 12.41
CA SER A 12 -4.22 33.18 11.29
C SER A 12 -4.60 34.66 11.11
N LEU A 13 -4.10 35.24 10.01
CA LEU A 13 -4.82 36.29 9.26
C LEU A 13 -4.15 36.52 7.90
N CYS A 14 -4.92 36.32 6.81
CA CYS A 14 -4.57 36.78 5.48
C CYS A 14 -4.91 38.26 5.37
N HIS A 15 -3.99 39.11 4.97
CA HIS A 15 -4.27 40.49 4.57
C HIS A 15 -3.97 40.68 3.09
N TYR A 16 -4.95 41.14 2.34
CA TYR A 16 -4.79 41.56 0.95
C TYR A 16 -4.81 43.09 0.91
N VAL A 17 -3.80 43.70 0.30
CA VAL A 17 -3.80 45.12 -0.03
C VAL A 17 -3.46 45.26 -1.52
N PHE A 18 -4.39 45.79 -2.31
CA PHE A 18 -4.23 46.08 -3.71
C PHE A 18 -3.88 47.57 -3.89
N SER A 19 -2.61 47.92 -3.93
CA SER A 19 -2.04 49.05 -4.67
C SER A 19 -0.49 49.05 -4.72
N ASP A 20 0.16 48.35 -3.79
CA ASP A 20 1.61 48.05 -3.88
C ASP A 20 1.78 46.62 -3.37
N ILE A 21 1.84 45.68 -4.28
CA ILE A 21 1.67 44.24 -4.07
C ILE A 21 2.58 43.70 -2.97
N LEU A 22 2.02 43.41 -1.81
CA LEU A 22 2.66 42.61 -0.76
C LEU A 22 1.79 41.34 -0.58
N ILE A 23 2.27 40.18 -1.02
CA ILE A 23 1.60 38.91 -0.74
C ILE A 23 2.41 38.19 0.31
N VAL A 24 1.82 38.01 1.50
CA VAL A 24 2.40 37.19 2.59
C VAL A 24 1.44 36.05 2.85
N SER A 25 1.80 34.84 2.47
CA SER A 25 1.07 33.64 2.87
C SER A 25 1.87 32.90 3.95
N TYR A 26 1.22 32.59 5.05
CA TYR A 26 1.81 31.88 6.19
C TYR A 26 1.03 30.59 6.42
N TRP A 27 1.69 29.43 6.27
CA TRP A 27 1.16 28.15 6.72
C TRP A 27 2.10 27.53 7.75
N HIS A 28 1.57 27.18 8.89
CA HIS A 28 2.27 26.45 9.94
C HIS A 28 2.12 24.96 9.66
N TRP A 29 3.22 24.25 9.54
CA TRP A 29 3.44 22.82 9.25
C TRP A 29 3.65 22.48 7.76
N ASN A 30 4.93 22.53 7.39
CA ASN A 30 5.62 22.16 6.16
C ASN A 30 5.86 23.29 5.12
N LYS A 31 6.92 24.04 5.42
CA LYS A 31 7.91 24.66 4.51
C LYS A 31 7.50 25.01 3.06
N TYR A 32 6.84 26.12 2.86
CA TYR A 32 7.06 26.94 1.66
C TYR A 32 6.93 28.42 2.06
N TYR A 33 7.96 29.21 1.78
CA TYR A 33 7.94 30.65 2.01
C TYR A 33 7.91 31.34 0.65
N CYS A 34 6.96 32.24 0.44
CA CYS A 34 6.93 33.11 -0.73
C CYS A 34 7.06 34.57 -0.28
N PHE A 35 8.15 35.24 -0.61
CA PHE A 35 8.32 36.67 -0.35
C PHE A 35 8.38 37.41 -1.68
N VAL A 36 7.54 38.44 -1.85
CA VAL A 36 7.62 39.39 -2.96
C VAL A 36 7.80 40.80 -2.38
N GLY A 37 8.97 41.35 -2.50
CA GLY A 37 9.25 42.71 -2.04
C GLY A 37 9.48 43.67 -3.22
N SER A 38 8.92 44.87 -3.16
CA SER A 38 9.02 45.89 -4.19
C SER A 38 10.23 46.81 -3.96
N GLN A 39 11.44 46.35 -4.24
CA GLN A 39 12.61 47.23 -4.55
C GLN A 39 13.79 46.37 -5.00
N PHE A 40 13.96 46.14 -6.29
CA PHE A 40 15.27 45.75 -6.89
C PHE A 40 15.39 46.23 -8.34
N THR A 41 16.46 46.96 -8.59
CA THR A 41 16.82 47.57 -9.88
C THR A 41 17.81 46.68 -10.63
N ASN A 42 17.40 45.46 -11.06
CA ASN A 42 18.20 44.68 -12.01
C ASN A 42 17.30 43.78 -12.88
N HIS A 43 17.47 43.91 -14.21
CA HIS A 43 16.60 43.27 -15.22
C HIS A 43 16.54 41.73 -15.13
N SER A 44 17.61 41.07 -14.73
CA SER A 44 17.68 39.60 -14.57
C SER A 44 16.95 39.07 -13.32
N THR A 45 16.92 39.88 -12.26
CA THR A 45 16.20 39.57 -11.02
C THR A 45 14.67 39.73 -11.20
N ARG A 46 14.27 40.67 -12.07
CA ARG A 46 12.86 40.95 -12.38
C ARG A 46 12.21 39.78 -13.14
N GLN A 47 12.91 39.15 -14.09
CA GLN A 47 12.41 37.99 -14.81
C GLN A 47 12.33 36.74 -13.93
N ARG A 48 13.30 36.51 -13.04
CA ARG A 48 13.24 35.41 -12.07
C ARG A 48 12.10 35.57 -11.07
N ASN A 49 11.89 36.79 -10.56
CA ASN A 49 10.82 37.07 -9.61
C ASN A 49 9.43 36.98 -10.27
N GLN A 50 9.29 37.41 -11.52
CA GLN A 50 8.05 37.23 -12.28
C GLN A 50 7.71 35.74 -12.52
N SER A 51 8.69 34.93 -12.90
CA SER A 51 8.46 33.50 -13.10
C SER A 51 8.09 32.77 -11.81
N THR A 52 8.65 33.18 -10.68
CA THR A 52 8.31 32.64 -9.33
C THR A 52 6.92 33.10 -8.90
N MET A 53 6.58 34.37 -9.13
CA MET A 53 5.25 34.91 -8.85
C MET A 53 4.15 34.21 -9.66
N TRP A 54 4.36 34.00 -10.98
CA TRP A 54 3.42 33.27 -11.80
C TRP A 54 3.28 31.81 -11.40
N ARG A 55 4.35 31.17 -10.92
CA ARG A 55 4.29 29.81 -10.36
C ARG A 55 3.52 29.78 -9.04
N CYS A 56 3.69 30.75 -8.17
CA CYS A 56 2.93 30.84 -6.92
C CYS A 56 1.45 31.16 -7.18
N VAL A 57 1.15 32.07 -8.12
CA VAL A 57 -0.24 32.38 -8.53
C VAL A 57 -0.87 31.18 -9.23
N ALA A 58 -0.14 30.50 -10.12
CA ALA A 58 -0.62 29.27 -10.77
C ALA A 58 -0.86 28.15 -9.74
N LEU A 59 0.01 28.00 -8.71
CA LEU A 59 -0.19 27.02 -7.64
C LEU A 59 -1.41 27.39 -6.78
N LEU A 60 -1.59 28.67 -6.44
CA LEU A 60 -2.76 29.13 -5.67
C LEU A 60 -4.06 28.97 -6.48
N VAL A 61 -4.05 29.31 -7.75
CA VAL A 61 -5.20 29.14 -8.65
C VAL A 61 -5.51 27.66 -8.87
N THR A 62 -4.48 26.80 -9.04
CA THR A 62 -4.70 25.35 -9.13
C THR A 62 -5.18 24.74 -7.82
N THR A 63 -4.68 25.18 -6.66
CA THR A 63 -5.19 24.69 -5.36
C THR A 63 -6.60 25.21 -5.05
N LEU A 64 -6.95 26.43 -5.44
CA LEU A 64 -8.31 26.95 -5.35
C LEU A 64 -9.26 26.24 -6.33
N LEU A 65 -8.86 26.02 -7.57
CA LEU A 65 -9.65 25.28 -8.56
C LEU A 65 -9.82 23.80 -8.19
N LEU A 66 -8.82 23.18 -7.54
CA LEU A 66 -8.91 21.80 -7.04
C LEU A 66 -9.80 21.72 -5.78
N ALA A 67 -9.84 22.76 -4.95
CA ALA A 67 -10.76 22.84 -3.81
C ALA A 67 -12.20 23.08 -4.26
N GLU A 68 -12.40 23.85 -5.35
CA GLU A 68 -13.73 24.05 -5.95
C GLU A 68 -14.28 22.81 -6.67
N ALA A 69 -13.40 21.95 -7.22
CA ALA A 69 -13.83 20.71 -7.89
C ALA A 69 -14.37 19.65 -6.92
N LYS A 70 -14.04 19.73 -5.63
CA LYS A 70 -14.45 18.75 -4.60
C LYS A 70 -15.77 19.12 -3.92
N ASN A 71 -16.14 20.40 -3.90
CA ASN A 71 -17.34 20.91 -3.27
C ASN A 71 -18.22 21.59 -4.31
N MET A 72 -19.42 21.10 -4.50
CA MET A 72 -20.43 21.70 -5.37
C MET A 72 -21.48 22.38 -4.51
N THR A 73 -21.74 23.66 -4.75
CA THR A 73 -22.71 24.42 -3.99
C THR A 73 -23.82 24.91 -4.91
N VAL A 74 -25.07 24.70 -4.50
CA VAL A 74 -26.27 25.11 -5.24
C VAL A 74 -27.28 25.73 -4.29
N ASP A 75 -28.10 26.63 -4.81
CA ASP A 75 -29.22 27.17 -4.07
C ASP A 75 -30.42 26.21 -4.12
N MET A 76 -31.26 26.27 -3.10
CA MET A 76 -32.49 25.49 -3.00
C MET A 76 -33.53 26.02 -3.98
N GLU A 77 -34.07 25.14 -4.80
CA GLU A 77 -35.28 25.39 -5.57
C GLU A 77 -36.49 24.95 -4.74
N VAL A 78 -37.29 25.90 -4.28
CA VAL A 78 -38.60 25.63 -3.62
C VAL A 78 -39.63 25.35 -4.70
N THR A 79 -40.10 24.11 -4.76
CA THR A 79 -41.08 23.68 -5.78
C THR A 79 -42.53 23.94 -5.35
N GLN A 80 -42.79 23.84 -4.06
CA GLN A 80 -44.11 24.17 -3.47
C GLN A 80 -43.94 24.72 -2.05
N HIS A 81 -44.86 25.59 -1.64
CA HIS A 81 -44.95 26.12 -0.27
C HIS A 81 -46.40 26.41 0.08
N TRP A 82 -46.86 25.91 1.23
CA TRP A 82 -48.22 26.14 1.77
C TRP A 82 -48.18 26.09 3.30
N ASP A 83 -48.72 27.08 3.93
CA ASP A 83 -48.67 27.28 5.39
C ASP A 83 -47.22 27.19 5.93
N ASP A 84 -46.95 26.24 6.82
CA ASP A 84 -45.62 25.94 7.35
C ASP A 84 -44.91 24.80 6.58
N ASN A 85 -45.53 24.27 5.53
CA ASN A 85 -44.98 23.14 4.76
C ASN A 85 -44.27 23.63 3.50
N PHE A 86 -43.24 22.86 3.06
CA PHE A 86 -42.55 23.10 1.80
C PHE A 86 -42.17 21.80 1.11
N GLU A 87 -42.03 21.87 -0.21
CA GLU A 87 -41.28 20.94 -1.04
C GLU A 87 -40.17 21.70 -1.76
N GLY A 88 -39.02 21.08 -1.87
CA GLY A 88 -37.88 21.66 -2.55
C GLY A 88 -36.83 20.64 -2.99
N ARG A 89 -35.85 21.13 -3.72
CA ARG A 89 -34.76 20.31 -4.20
C ARG A 89 -33.45 21.09 -4.30
N PHE A 90 -32.35 20.35 -4.21
CA PHE A 90 -31.00 20.81 -4.54
C PHE A 90 -30.49 19.98 -5.73
N CYS A 91 -30.21 20.62 -6.87
CA CYS A 91 -29.81 19.95 -8.10
C CYS A 91 -28.34 20.28 -8.42
N PHE A 92 -27.51 19.29 -8.42
CA PHE A 92 -26.08 19.37 -8.73
C PHE A 92 -25.80 18.81 -10.13
N ASN A 93 -24.73 19.28 -10.77
CA ASN A 93 -24.26 18.70 -12.02
C ASN A 93 -22.94 17.95 -11.72
N LEU A 94 -23.02 16.63 -11.57
CA LEU A 94 -21.88 15.79 -11.21
C LEU A 94 -20.91 15.65 -12.39
N PRO A 95 -19.62 16.00 -12.23
CA PRO A 95 -18.63 15.90 -13.30
C PRO A 95 -18.24 14.45 -13.63
N HIS A 96 -18.39 13.54 -12.69
CA HIS A 96 -18.12 12.10 -12.80
C HIS A 96 -19.08 11.32 -11.88
N PRO A 97 -19.18 9.99 -12.03
CA PRO A 97 -19.96 9.17 -11.09
C PRO A 97 -19.40 9.27 -9.67
N ILE A 98 -20.26 9.46 -8.68
CA ILE A 98 -19.90 9.48 -7.26
C ILE A 98 -20.54 8.30 -6.52
N ILE A 99 -19.81 7.67 -5.59
CA ILE A 99 -20.29 6.56 -4.75
C ILE A 99 -20.37 6.92 -3.28
N GLY A 100 -19.82 8.06 -2.89
CA GLY A 100 -19.91 8.58 -1.53
C GLY A 100 -19.98 10.10 -1.56
N PHE A 101 -20.88 10.67 -0.77
CA PHE A 101 -20.96 12.12 -0.59
C PHE A 101 -21.43 12.49 0.81
N GLU A 102 -21.07 13.71 1.20
CA GLU A 102 -21.67 14.44 2.31
C GLU A 102 -22.39 15.67 1.74
N LEU A 103 -23.65 15.87 2.09
CA LEU A 103 -24.44 17.03 1.68
C LEU A 103 -24.78 17.88 2.90
N VAL A 104 -24.16 19.05 2.97
CA VAL A 104 -24.45 20.05 4.01
C VAL A 104 -25.49 21.01 3.49
N LEU A 105 -26.61 21.11 4.21
CA LEU A 105 -27.76 21.98 3.90
C LEU A 105 -27.80 23.13 4.88
N HIS A 106 -27.81 24.34 4.36
CA HIS A 106 -28.05 25.56 5.14
C HIS A 106 -29.39 26.19 4.74
N PHE A 107 -30.30 26.34 5.67
CA PHE A 107 -31.61 26.94 5.46
C PHE A 107 -31.64 28.37 5.98
N SER A 108 -32.28 29.28 5.23
CA SER A 108 -32.49 30.67 5.64
C SER A 108 -33.44 30.81 6.84
N SER A 109 -34.32 29.83 7.03
CA SER A 109 -35.23 29.71 8.15
C SER A 109 -35.07 28.35 8.81
N GLY A 110 -35.26 28.26 10.12
CA GLY A 110 -35.15 26.96 10.80
C GLY A 110 -36.19 25.97 10.27
N VAL A 111 -35.78 24.70 10.16
CA VAL A 111 -36.64 23.60 9.70
C VAL A 111 -37.11 22.81 10.91
N LYS A 112 -38.42 22.67 11.06
CA LYS A 112 -39.08 21.96 12.17
C LYS A 112 -39.14 20.46 11.95
N SER A 113 -39.32 20.03 10.69
CA SER A 113 -39.25 18.64 10.27
C SER A 113 -38.84 18.59 8.80
N ILE A 114 -38.13 17.51 8.41
CA ILE A 114 -37.69 17.32 7.04
C ILE A 114 -37.65 15.84 6.71
N GLN A 115 -38.11 15.48 5.52
CA GLN A 115 -38.05 14.14 4.95
C GLN A 115 -37.32 14.18 3.61
N GLN A 116 -36.51 13.18 3.38
CA GLN A 116 -35.81 12.91 2.13
C GLN A 116 -35.56 11.38 2.05
N TRP A 117 -35.22 10.87 0.87
CA TRP A 117 -35.11 9.41 0.61
C TRP A 117 -33.78 8.99 0.02
N LEU A 118 -32.79 9.88 0.05
CA LEU A 118 -31.51 9.64 -0.63
C LEU A 118 -30.41 9.17 0.32
N GLY A 119 -30.50 9.52 1.60
CA GLY A 119 -29.39 9.29 2.53
C GLY A 119 -29.84 9.28 3.98
N ASP A 120 -28.86 9.13 4.86
CA ASP A 120 -29.05 9.16 6.31
C ASP A 120 -28.56 10.48 6.90
N TRP A 121 -29.32 11.02 7.86
CA TRP A 121 -28.87 12.21 8.57
C TRP A 121 -27.66 11.86 9.46
N LEU A 122 -26.58 12.62 9.32
CA LEU A 122 -25.40 12.46 10.18
C LEU A 122 -25.75 12.63 11.66
N HIS A 123 -26.67 13.59 11.92
CA HIS A 123 -27.29 13.76 13.21
C HIS A 123 -28.82 13.96 13.01
N PRO A 124 -29.66 13.40 13.86
CA PRO A 124 -31.09 13.61 13.77
C PRO A 124 -31.43 15.13 13.73
N PRO A 125 -32.33 15.57 12.84
CA PRO A 125 -32.76 16.97 12.79
C PRO A 125 -33.29 17.39 14.14
N THR A 126 -32.80 18.52 14.67
CA THR A 126 -33.32 19.17 15.88
C THR A 126 -34.38 20.20 15.50
N ASP A 127 -35.26 20.56 16.45
CA ASP A 127 -36.30 21.55 16.21
C ASP A 127 -35.71 22.89 15.76
N CYS A 128 -36.21 23.43 14.67
CA CYS A 128 -35.73 24.67 14.04
C CYS A 128 -34.26 24.69 13.63
N ALA A 129 -33.72 23.54 13.23
CA ALA A 129 -32.33 23.47 12.71
C ALA A 129 -32.17 24.30 11.43
N THR A 130 -31.11 25.09 11.35
CA THR A 130 -30.72 25.85 10.15
C THR A 130 -29.63 25.18 9.36
N THR A 131 -29.00 24.17 9.92
CA THR A 131 -27.95 23.38 9.25
C THR A 131 -28.20 21.90 9.49
N LEU A 132 -28.23 21.13 8.42
CA LEU A 132 -28.39 19.67 8.43
C LEU A 132 -27.35 19.04 7.54
N THR A 133 -26.89 17.86 7.91
CA THR A 133 -25.93 17.11 7.11
C THR A 133 -26.47 15.72 6.78
N LEU A 134 -26.44 15.39 5.49
CA LEU A 134 -26.90 14.13 4.92
C LEU A 134 -25.71 13.37 4.36
N LEU A 135 -25.65 12.07 4.65
CA LEU A 135 -24.73 11.12 4.01
C LEU A 135 -25.50 10.24 3.04
N ASN A 136 -24.87 9.82 1.93
CA ASN A 136 -25.50 8.84 1.04
C ASN A 136 -25.76 7.51 1.76
N GLN A 137 -26.77 6.76 1.29
CA GLN A 137 -26.96 5.36 1.70
C GLN A 137 -26.12 4.44 0.82
N ASP A 138 -25.48 3.45 1.43
CA ASP A 138 -24.67 2.46 0.75
C ASP A 138 -25.49 1.68 -0.30
N SER A 139 -26.76 1.37 0.03
CA SER A 139 -27.71 0.67 -0.85
C SER A 139 -28.04 1.36 -2.18
N HIS A 140 -27.75 2.65 -2.32
CA HIS A 140 -28.02 3.37 -3.58
C HIS A 140 -26.91 3.22 -4.63
N GLY A 141 -25.75 2.68 -4.26
CA GLY A 141 -24.63 2.50 -5.16
C GLY A 141 -24.10 3.81 -5.74
N ALA A 142 -23.57 3.77 -6.97
CA ALA A 142 -23.00 4.94 -7.62
C ALA A 142 -24.07 5.82 -8.27
N HIS A 143 -23.98 7.13 -8.04
CA HIS A 143 -24.75 8.14 -8.77
C HIS A 143 -24.00 8.51 -10.06
N PRO A 144 -24.63 8.41 -11.25
CA PRO A 144 -23.96 8.70 -12.52
C PRO A 144 -23.60 10.19 -12.66
N ALA A 145 -22.65 10.48 -13.54
CA ALA A 145 -22.36 11.85 -13.96
C ALA A 145 -23.60 12.50 -14.58
N GLY A 146 -23.72 13.82 -14.44
CA GLY A 146 -24.86 14.60 -14.93
C GLY A 146 -25.73 15.16 -13.82
N GLU A 147 -26.99 15.46 -14.13
CA GLU A 147 -27.90 16.08 -13.17
C GLU A 147 -28.24 15.11 -12.01
N PHE A 148 -28.05 15.58 -10.80
CA PHE A 148 -28.32 14.86 -9.55
C PHE A 148 -29.09 15.76 -8.60
N CYS A 149 -30.38 15.45 -8.35
CA CYS A 149 -31.26 16.25 -7.53
C CYS A 149 -31.67 15.55 -6.24
N VAL A 150 -31.42 16.18 -5.11
CA VAL A 150 -31.91 15.75 -3.79
C VAL A 150 -33.23 16.46 -3.50
N LYS A 151 -34.32 15.69 -3.54
CA LYS A 151 -35.68 16.18 -3.24
C LYS A 151 -35.96 16.03 -1.75
N MET A 152 -36.68 16.98 -1.21
CA MET A 152 -37.09 16.98 0.20
C MET A 152 -38.43 17.69 0.42
N MET A 153 -39.09 17.30 1.50
CA MET A 153 -40.29 17.97 1.99
C MET A 153 -40.17 18.17 3.50
N GLY A 154 -40.81 19.22 4.03
CA GLY A 154 -40.71 19.48 5.46
C GLY A 154 -41.59 20.60 5.92
N LYS A 155 -41.36 21.00 7.18
CA LYS A 155 -41.99 22.14 7.83
C LYS A 155 -40.97 23.15 8.29
N VAL A 156 -41.27 24.42 8.14
CA VAL A 156 -40.42 25.51 8.61
C VAL A 156 -40.86 26.04 9.97
N CYS A 157 -39.98 26.68 10.69
CA CYS A 157 -40.26 27.39 11.92
C CYS A 157 -40.64 28.84 11.59
N GLY A 158 -41.84 29.03 11.02
CA GLY A 158 -42.35 30.33 10.59
C GLY A 158 -43.24 30.18 9.36
N ALA A 159 -43.78 31.31 8.87
CA ALA A 159 -44.68 31.31 7.73
C ALA A 159 -43.99 31.59 6.36
N ALA A 160 -42.69 31.88 6.35
CA ALA A 160 -41.97 32.17 5.12
C ALA A 160 -41.40 30.89 4.49
N ALA A 161 -41.48 30.79 3.16
CA ALA A 161 -40.82 29.72 2.43
C ALA A 161 -39.32 29.64 2.79
N PRO A 162 -38.75 28.46 3.02
CA PRO A 162 -37.32 28.33 3.30
C PRO A 162 -36.55 28.60 2.02
N GLY A 163 -35.60 29.55 2.05
CA GLY A 163 -34.48 29.54 1.12
C GLY A 163 -33.35 28.68 1.72
N GLY A 164 -32.40 28.30 0.92
CA GLY A 164 -31.26 27.56 1.44
C GLY A 164 -30.19 27.32 0.42
N GLN A 165 -29.08 26.83 0.90
CA GLN A 165 -27.94 26.45 0.09
C GLN A 165 -27.49 25.04 0.45
N GLY A 166 -27.26 24.20 -0.55
CA GLY A 166 -26.72 22.85 -0.37
C GLY A 166 -25.29 22.79 -0.90
N THR A 167 -24.37 22.30 -0.07
CA THR A 167 -22.98 22.03 -0.46
C THR A 167 -22.76 20.52 -0.45
N LEU A 168 -22.56 19.94 -1.63
CA LEU A 168 -22.22 18.53 -1.82
C LEU A 168 -20.71 18.38 -1.85
N VAL A 169 -20.20 17.57 -0.94
CA VAL A 169 -18.79 17.18 -0.85
C VAL A 169 -18.63 15.80 -1.46
N ASP A 170 -17.84 15.67 -2.52
CA ASP A 170 -17.54 14.38 -3.13
C ASP A 170 -16.52 13.63 -2.28
N LEU A 171 -16.93 12.47 -1.76
CA LEU A 171 -16.10 11.56 -0.96
C LEU A 171 -15.55 10.39 -1.78
N THR A 172 -15.79 10.38 -3.09
CA THR A 172 -15.20 9.43 -4.04
C THR A 172 -13.83 9.91 -4.51
N ASP A 173 -13.66 11.21 -4.77
CA ASP A 173 -12.41 11.80 -5.22
C ASP A 173 -11.51 12.13 -4.02
N ASP A 174 -10.38 11.42 -3.91
CA ASP A 174 -9.35 11.66 -2.89
C ASP A 174 -8.38 12.80 -3.24
N GLY A 175 -8.47 13.34 -4.45
CA GLY A 175 -7.60 14.38 -4.97
C GLY A 175 -6.15 13.93 -5.19
N MET A 176 -5.88 12.62 -5.10
CA MET A 176 -4.54 12.07 -5.24
C MET A 176 -4.06 12.14 -6.69
N GLN A 177 -3.00 12.88 -6.91
CA GLN A 177 -2.36 12.92 -8.23
C GLN A 177 -1.43 11.72 -8.42
N PRO A 178 -1.42 11.12 -9.63
CA PRO A 178 -0.48 10.05 -9.93
C PRO A 178 0.97 10.48 -9.65
N PRO A 179 1.76 9.66 -8.93
CA PRO A 179 3.16 9.97 -8.71
C PRO A 179 3.91 10.03 -10.05
N LYS A 180 4.74 11.05 -10.21
CA LYS A 180 5.53 11.30 -11.44
C LYS A 180 7.01 11.26 -11.08
N VAL A 181 7.60 10.08 -11.11
CA VAL A 181 9.04 9.90 -10.94
C VAL A 181 9.71 9.83 -12.31
N PRO A 182 10.71 10.67 -12.58
CA PRO A 182 11.45 10.58 -13.82
C PRO A 182 12.33 9.32 -13.87
N HIS A 183 12.72 8.91 -15.07
CA HIS A 183 13.77 7.91 -15.23
C HIS A 183 15.05 8.37 -14.53
N VAL A 184 15.80 7.41 -13.96
CA VAL A 184 17.06 7.72 -13.26
C VAL A 184 18.08 8.27 -14.26
N THR A 185 18.57 9.46 -13.97
CA THR A 185 19.59 10.11 -14.81
C THR A 185 20.90 9.31 -14.78
N GLY A 186 21.47 9.09 -15.97
CA GLY A 186 22.72 8.34 -16.14
C GLY A 186 22.56 6.81 -16.14
N ALA A 187 21.36 6.27 -15.93
CA ALA A 187 21.09 4.86 -16.15
C ALA A 187 20.88 4.55 -17.65
N ALA A 188 21.04 3.26 -18.03
CA ALA A 188 20.67 2.81 -19.37
C ALA A 188 19.16 3.06 -19.62
N GLN A 189 18.81 3.31 -20.87
CA GLN A 189 17.41 3.48 -21.26
C GLN A 189 16.63 2.19 -21.02
N THR A 190 15.50 2.29 -20.34
CA THR A 190 14.64 1.17 -20.01
C THR A 190 13.29 1.29 -20.71
N LYS A 191 12.68 0.15 -21.06
CA LYS A 191 11.34 0.11 -21.65
C LYS A 191 10.28 0.68 -20.69
N TYR A 192 10.41 0.38 -19.41
CA TYR A 192 9.53 0.84 -18.34
C TYR A 192 10.31 1.69 -17.35
N ASN A 193 9.64 2.67 -16.74
CA ASN A 193 10.23 3.49 -15.69
C ASN A 193 10.26 2.73 -14.35
N TYR A 194 11.32 1.99 -14.10
CA TYR A 194 11.48 1.20 -12.87
C TYR A 194 11.48 2.06 -11.61
N ALA A 195 11.95 3.30 -11.67
CA ALA A 195 11.93 4.21 -10.51
C ALA A 195 10.49 4.54 -10.10
N GLU A 196 9.61 4.78 -11.07
CA GLU A 196 8.18 5.00 -10.83
C GLU A 196 7.49 3.74 -10.28
N VAL A 197 7.85 2.56 -10.80
CA VAL A 197 7.30 1.29 -10.30
C VAL A 197 7.69 1.06 -8.84
N ILE A 198 8.95 1.36 -8.46
CA ILE A 198 9.42 1.26 -7.06
C ILE A 198 8.64 2.22 -6.16
N GLU A 199 8.46 3.49 -6.55
CA GLU A 199 7.68 4.45 -5.76
C GLU A 199 6.27 3.94 -5.54
N LYS A 200 5.57 3.55 -6.63
CA LYS A 200 4.20 3.05 -6.56
C LYS A 200 4.09 1.79 -5.70
N SER A 201 5.05 0.85 -5.82
CA SER A 201 5.06 -0.36 -4.98
C SER A 201 5.24 -0.03 -3.49
N ILE A 202 6.07 0.95 -3.13
CA ILE A 202 6.19 1.43 -1.75
C ILE A 202 4.87 2.06 -1.28
N MET A 203 4.18 2.83 -2.14
CA MET A 203 2.88 3.41 -1.83
C MET A 203 1.80 2.35 -1.57
N PHE A 204 1.86 1.19 -2.24
CA PHE A 204 1.01 0.05 -1.91
C PHE A 204 1.19 -0.36 -0.45
N TYR A 205 2.42 -0.54 0.03
CA TYR A 205 2.67 -0.87 1.44
C TYR A 205 2.26 0.24 2.40
N GLU A 206 2.36 1.51 2.00
CA GLU A 206 1.82 2.62 2.78
C GLU A 206 0.30 2.56 2.89
N ALA A 207 -0.39 2.14 1.82
CA ALA A 207 -1.84 1.92 1.83
C ALA A 207 -2.27 0.73 2.71
N GLN A 208 -1.40 -0.26 2.91
CA GLN A 208 -1.65 -1.41 3.79
C GLN A 208 -1.39 -1.14 5.28
N ARG A 209 -0.91 0.02 5.67
CA ARG A 209 -0.59 0.35 7.06
C ARG A 209 -1.82 0.26 7.96
N SER A 210 -1.69 -0.44 9.08
CA SER A 210 -2.59 -0.47 10.23
C SER A 210 -2.03 0.41 11.35
N GLY A 211 -2.87 0.92 12.23
CA GLY A 211 -2.50 1.75 13.36
C GLY A 211 -2.66 3.25 13.09
N LYS A 212 -2.01 4.06 13.90
CA LYS A 212 -1.96 5.51 13.75
C LYS A 212 -1.00 5.87 12.62
N LEU A 213 -1.50 6.49 11.56
CA LEU A 213 -0.69 6.83 10.40
C LEU A 213 0.28 7.99 10.70
N PRO A 214 1.44 8.04 10.04
CA PRO A 214 2.38 9.13 10.22
C PRO A 214 1.86 10.44 9.62
N ALA A 215 2.29 11.59 10.17
CA ALA A 215 1.84 12.91 9.70
C ALA A 215 2.18 13.19 8.22
N ASN A 216 3.17 12.50 7.66
CA ASN A 216 3.58 12.57 6.26
C ASN A 216 2.98 11.42 5.42
N ASN A 217 1.85 10.85 5.82
CA ASN A 217 1.15 9.83 5.04
C ASN A 217 0.87 10.33 3.62
N ARG A 218 1.28 9.55 2.61
CA ARG A 218 1.10 9.89 1.19
C ARG A 218 -0.20 9.36 0.58
N ILE A 219 -0.97 8.59 1.36
CA ILE A 219 -2.22 7.98 0.90
C ILE A 219 -3.40 8.73 1.52
N PRO A 220 -3.96 9.73 0.83
CA PRO A 220 -4.92 10.68 1.42
C PRO A 220 -6.25 10.04 1.83
N TRP A 221 -6.64 8.94 1.17
CA TRP A 221 -7.86 8.20 1.44
C TRP A 221 -7.73 7.18 2.59
N ARG A 222 -6.50 6.99 3.14
CA ARG A 222 -6.27 6.18 4.32
C ARG A 222 -6.23 7.04 5.59
N GLY A 223 -6.94 6.56 6.62
CA GLY A 223 -6.97 7.13 7.96
C GLY A 223 -6.39 6.20 9.02
N ASP A 224 -6.37 6.69 10.26
CA ASP A 224 -6.03 5.88 11.43
C ASP A 224 -7.03 4.72 11.57
N SER A 225 -6.53 3.51 11.85
CA SER A 225 -7.37 2.32 11.94
C SER A 225 -6.77 1.31 12.94
N ALA A 226 -7.58 0.39 13.45
CA ALA A 226 -7.13 -0.65 14.38
C ALA A 226 -6.38 -0.11 15.63
N LEU A 227 -6.73 1.09 16.10
CA LEU A 227 -6.08 1.76 17.24
C LEU A 227 -6.32 1.05 18.58
N LYS A 228 -7.25 0.08 18.63
CA LYS A 228 -7.58 -0.71 19.81
C LYS A 228 -7.07 -2.15 19.73
N ASP A 229 -6.29 -2.50 18.71
CA ASP A 229 -5.68 -3.82 18.58
C ASP A 229 -4.81 -4.12 19.80
N LYS A 230 -5.13 -5.19 20.51
CA LYS A 230 -4.44 -5.56 21.75
C LYS A 230 -4.43 -7.07 21.96
N GLY A 231 -3.44 -7.53 22.70
CA GLY A 231 -3.36 -8.91 23.19
C GLY A 231 -4.34 -9.19 24.32
N ALA A 232 -4.41 -10.45 24.73
CA ALA A 232 -5.30 -10.91 25.81
C ALA A 232 -4.97 -10.27 27.18
N GLY A 233 -3.72 -9.90 27.42
CA GLY A 233 -3.26 -9.19 28.61
C GLY A 233 -3.29 -7.66 28.48
N GLY A 234 -3.75 -7.13 27.36
CA GLY A 234 -3.78 -5.69 27.08
C GLY A 234 -2.53 -5.17 26.36
N GLU A 235 -1.68 -6.07 25.86
CA GLU A 235 -0.46 -5.73 25.11
C GLU A 235 -0.81 -4.92 23.86
N ASP A 236 -0.04 -3.88 23.57
CA ASP A 236 -0.21 -3.07 22.35
C ASP A 236 0.16 -3.86 21.09
N LEU A 237 -0.81 -4.13 20.25
CA LEU A 237 -0.65 -4.79 18.96
C LEU A 237 -1.05 -3.88 17.79
N THR A 238 -1.00 -2.55 17.98
CA THR A 238 -1.22 -1.57 16.91
C THR A 238 -0.03 -1.50 15.95
N GLY A 239 -0.29 -1.18 14.69
CA GLY A 239 0.74 -1.15 13.63
C GLY A 239 0.72 -2.40 12.76
N GLY A 240 1.77 -2.62 11.99
CA GLY A 240 1.84 -3.67 10.98
C GLY A 240 1.05 -3.33 9.71
N TRP A 241 0.94 -4.31 8.82
CA TRP A 241 0.17 -4.21 7.58
C TRP A 241 -1.07 -5.09 7.63
N TYR A 242 -2.13 -4.64 6.99
CA TYR A 242 -3.18 -5.54 6.52
C TYR A 242 -2.60 -6.41 5.40
N ASP A 243 -3.03 -7.66 5.34
CA ASP A 243 -2.38 -8.67 4.53
C ASP A 243 -2.57 -8.47 3.02
N ALA A 244 -3.82 -8.38 2.61
CA ALA A 244 -4.23 -8.42 1.21
C ALA A 244 -5.33 -7.38 0.91
N GLY A 245 -6.42 -7.81 0.28
CA GLY A 245 -7.61 -6.99 0.09
C GLY A 245 -8.49 -6.89 1.35
N ASP A 246 -8.16 -7.62 2.38
CA ASP A 246 -8.83 -7.70 3.67
C ASP A 246 -8.22 -6.79 4.75
N ASN A 247 -8.74 -6.88 5.99
CA ASN A 247 -8.26 -6.08 7.12
C ASN A 247 -7.65 -6.96 8.23
N VAL A 248 -7.22 -8.17 7.93
CA VAL A 248 -6.53 -9.06 8.88
C VAL A 248 -5.03 -8.81 8.84
N LYS A 249 -4.36 -8.95 9.97
CA LYS A 249 -2.90 -8.95 10.07
C LYS A 249 -2.40 -10.38 10.28
N PHE A 250 -1.88 -11.00 9.23
CA PHE A 250 -1.25 -12.31 9.27
C PHE A 250 0.27 -12.14 9.30
N ASN A 251 0.91 -12.51 10.41
CA ASN A 251 2.34 -12.26 10.57
C ASN A 251 3.23 -13.16 9.71
N PHE A 252 2.74 -14.31 9.27
CA PHE A 252 3.52 -15.23 8.43
C PHE A 252 3.83 -14.61 7.05
N PRO A 253 2.85 -14.26 6.19
CA PRO A 253 3.13 -13.57 4.94
C PRO A 253 3.72 -12.16 5.15
N MET A 254 3.40 -11.48 6.25
CA MET A 254 3.98 -10.17 6.57
C MET A 254 5.48 -10.29 6.85
N ALA A 255 5.94 -11.32 7.56
CA ALA A 255 7.35 -11.55 7.85
C ALA A 255 8.15 -11.93 6.60
N PHE A 256 7.59 -12.78 5.73
CA PHE A 256 8.17 -13.05 4.41
C PHE A 256 8.33 -11.76 3.60
N SER A 257 7.26 -10.98 3.46
CA SER A 257 7.27 -9.72 2.71
C SER A 257 8.30 -8.73 3.26
N THR A 258 8.36 -8.60 4.59
CA THR A 258 9.34 -7.73 5.27
C THR A 258 10.77 -8.18 5.00
N THR A 259 11.02 -9.49 5.03
CA THR A 259 12.36 -10.04 4.75
C THR A 259 12.77 -9.81 3.31
N MET A 260 11.88 -10.05 2.35
CA MET A 260 12.13 -9.83 0.93
C MET A 260 12.45 -8.36 0.62
N LEU A 261 11.65 -7.44 1.15
CA LEU A 261 11.86 -6.00 1.00
C LEU A 261 13.18 -5.55 1.64
N CYS A 262 13.45 -6.03 2.86
CA CYS A 262 14.70 -5.76 3.55
C CYS A 262 15.91 -6.30 2.79
N TRP A 263 15.82 -7.53 2.26
CA TRP A 263 16.89 -8.13 1.44
C TRP A 263 17.14 -7.32 0.17
N SER A 264 16.08 -6.91 -0.50
CA SER A 264 16.18 -6.02 -1.66
C SER A 264 16.89 -4.70 -1.34
N LEU A 265 16.57 -4.07 -0.20
CA LEU A 265 17.23 -2.85 0.26
C LEU A 265 18.74 -3.06 0.53
N LEU A 266 19.10 -4.18 1.16
CA LEU A 266 20.50 -4.51 1.45
C LEU A 266 21.32 -4.76 0.18
N GLU A 267 20.70 -5.38 -0.83
CA GLU A 267 21.41 -5.79 -2.05
C GLU A 267 21.40 -4.70 -3.14
N PHE A 268 20.38 -3.84 -3.20
CA PHE A 268 20.18 -2.82 -4.24
C PHE A 268 19.96 -1.41 -3.69
N PRO A 269 20.78 -0.94 -2.72
CA PRO A 269 20.55 0.36 -2.08
C PRO A 269 20.63 1.53 -3.06
N GLN A 270 21.43 1.42 -4.13
CA GLN A 270 21.55 2.48 -5.13
C GLN A 270 20.28 2.64 -5.97
N ALA A 271 19.58 1.55 -6.28
CA ALA A 271 18.29 1.62 -6.95
C ALA A 271 17.29 2.48 -6.17
N TYR A 272 17.18 2.27 -4.86
CA TYR A 272 16.32 3.07 -3.98
C TYR A 272 16.83 4.51 -3.82
N SER A 273 18.13 4.71 -3.69
CA SER A 273 18.72 6.04 -3.54
C SER A 273 18.56 6.87 -4.81
N LYS A 274 18.90 6.32 -5.98
CA LYS A 274 18.83 7.02 -7.27
C LYS A 274 17.39 7.29 -7.73
N SER A 275 16.43 6.45 -7.35
CA SER A 275 15.00 6.70 -7.57
C SER A 275 14.38 7.70 -6.57
N GLY A 276 15.14 8.16 -5.57
CA GLY A 276 14.63 9.04 -4.52
C GLY A 276 13.79 8.32 -3.45
N GLN A 277 13.74 6.98 -3.47
CA GLN A 277 12.85 6.19 -2.61
C GLN A 277 13.53 5.60 -1.35
N LEU A 278 14.80 5.88 -1.11
CA LEU A 278 15.57 5.23 -0.03
C LEU A 278 14.95 5.44 1.35
N ASN A 279 14.54 6.67 1.68
CA ASN A 279 13.94 6.96 3.00
C ASN A 279 12.56 6.32 3.13
N TYR A 280 11.72 6.40 2.10
CA TYR A 280 10.42 5.73 2.08
C TYR A 280 10.54 4.21 2.23
N MET A 281 11.58 3.61 1.64
CA MET A 281 11.87 2.19 1.79
C MET A 281 12.26 1.83 3.24
N TYR A 282 13.10 2.64 3.89
CA TYR A 282 13.38 2.47 5.32
C TYR A 282 12.13 2.59 6.19
N ASP A 283 11.29 3.59 5.92
CA ASP A 283 10.04 3.79 6.66
C ASP A 283 9.06 2.63 6.42
N SER A 284 9.02 2.10 5.19
CA SER A 284 8.19 0.95 4.82
C SER A 284 8.55 -0.29 5.62
N ILE A 285 9.84 -0.69 5.65
CA ILE A 285 10.26 -1.89 6.41
C ILE A 285 10.27 -1.68 7.93
N ARG A 286 10.43 -0.44 8.42
CA ARG A 286 10.33 -0.12 9.84
C ARG A 286 8.94 -0.42 10.39
N TRP A 287 7.89 -0.15 9.61
CA TRP A 287 6.50 -0.28 10.04
C TRP A 287 6.14 -1.68 10.56
N PRO A 288 6.33 -2.77 9.79
CA PRO A 288 6.09 -4.12 10.29
C PRO A 288 7.12 -4.55 11.34
N LEU A 289 8.38 -4.10 11.27
CA LEU A 289 9.40 -4.48 12.27
C LEU A 289 9.10 -3.91 13.66
N GLU A 290 8.58 -2.70 13.77
CA GLU A 290 8.10 -2.15 15.05
C GLU A 290 6.89 -2.91 15.57
N TYR A 291 5.99 -3.32 14.70
CA TYR A 291 4.85 -4.17 15.06
C TYR A 291 5.30 -5.56 15.53
N PHE A 292 6.26 -6.19 14.90
CA PHE A 292 6.79 -7.50 15.35
C PHE A 292 7.43 -7.43 16.74
N ILE A 293 8.08 -6.31 17.07
CA ILE A 293 8.60 -6.09 18.43
C ILE A 293 7.45 -6.10 19.46
N LYS A 294 6.31 -5.46 19.14
CA LYS A 294 5.12 -5.46 20.00
C LYS A 294 4.50 -6.86 20.11
N CYS A 295 4.51 -7.64 19.04
CA CYS A 295 4.00 -9.00 19.01
C CYS A 295 4.81 -9.98 19.90
N HIS A 296 6.12 -9.73 20.08
CA HIS A 296 6.99 -10.56 20.91
C HIS A 296 6.97 -10.07 22.36
N THR A 297 5.98 -10.51 23.11
CA THR A 297 5.62 -10.02 24.45
C THR A 297 6.43 -10.66 25.58
N LYS A 298 6.88 -11.92 25.39
CA LYS A 298 7.74 -12.67 26.33
C LYS A 298 8.69 -13.59 25.55
N PRO A 299 9.76 -14.09 26.15
CA PRO A 299 10.74 -14.93 25.44
C PRO A 299 10.15 -16.13 24.69
N ASN A 300 9.06 -16.74 25.19
CA ASN A 300 8.37 -17.88 24.59
C ASN A 300 6.89 -17.56 24.31
N GLU A 301 6.56 -16.33 23.97
CA GLU A 301 5.20 -15.91 23.65
C GLU A 301 5.24 -14.89 22.50
N LEU A 302 4.52 -15.18 21.40
CA LEU A 302 4.52 -14.39 20.20
C LEU A 302 3.11 -14.29 19.62
N TYR A 303 2.56 -13.08 19.48
CA TYR A 303 1.35 -12.86 18.70
C TYR A 303 1.63 -13.00 17.22
N VAL A 304 0.79 -13.76 16.50
CA VAL A 304 1.02 -14.13 15.11
C VAL A 304 -0.10 -13.73 14.15
N GLN A 305 -1.25 -13.31 14.72
CA GLN A 305 -2.38 -12.82 13.94
C GLN A 305 -3.21 -11.85 14.77
N VAL A 306 -3.74 -10.78 14.13
CA VAL A 306 -4.74 -9.88 14.70
C VAL A 306 -5.88 -9.67 13.71
N GLY A 307 -7.10 -9.90 14.17
CA GLY A 307 -8.30 -10.03 13.37
C GLY A 307 -8.61 -11.50 13.10
N SER A 308 -9.90 -11.85 13.03
CA SER A 308 -10.36 -13.17 12.59
C SER A 308 -10.66 -13.12 11.11
N GLY A 309 -10.09 -14.04 10.33
CA GLY A 309 -10.34 -14.14 8.90
C GLY A 309 -11.82 -14.33 8.59
N SER A 310 -12.49 -15.25 9.30
CA SER A 310 -13.92 -15.52 9.06
C SER A 310 -14.84 -14.34 9.38
N LYS A 311 -14.54 -13.56 10.44
CA LYS A 311 -15.31 -12.36 10.78
C LYS A 311 -15.06 -11.24 9.79
N ASP A 312 -13.81 -11.01 9.43
CA ASP A 312 -13.44 -9.98 8.47
C ASP A 312 -14.04 -10.26 7.10
N HIS A 313 -13.95 -11.50 6.62
CA HIS A 313 -14.50 -11.91 5.32
C HIS A 313 -16.04 -11.95 5.30
N GLY A 314 -16.69 -11.90 6.46
CA GLY A 314 -18.14 -11.74 6.58
C GLY A 314 -18.66 -10.32 6.32
N SER A 315 -17.77 -9.32 6.13
CA SER A 315 -18.13 -7.93 5.89
C SER A 315 -17.27 -7.31 4.79
N TRP A 316 -17.81 -6.31 4.10
CA TRP A 316 -17.05 -5.49 3.17
C TRP A 316 -16.97 -4.08 3.73
N THR A 317 -15.81 -3.68 4.24
CA THR A 317 -15.63 -2.37 4.88
C THR A 317 -14.18 -1.90 4.81
N SER A 318 -13.95 -0.60 4.86
CA SER A 318 -12.59 -0.07 5.00
C SER A 318 -12.06 -0.26 6.42
N PRO A 319 -10.74 -0.31 6.61
CA PRO A 319 -10.15 -0.51 7.94
C PRO A 319 -10.52 0.58 8.96
N GLU A 320 -10.87 1.78 8.51
CA GLU A 320 -11.30 2.90 9.35
C GLU A 320 -12.69 2.69 9.97
N ARG A 321 -13.49 1.78 9.37
CA ARG A 321 -14.90 1.49 9.77
C ARG A 321 -15.08 0.13 10.42
N MET A 322 -14.04 -0.73 10.43
CA MET A 322 -14.18 -2.09 10.96
C MET A 322 -14.46 -2.12 12.46
N ASP A 323 -15.06 -3.22 12.93
CA ASP A 323 -15.26 -3.48 14.36
C ASP A 323 -13.93 -3.36 15.12
N PRO A 324 -13.85 -2.49 16.14
CA PRO A 324 -12.64 -2.35 16.95
C PRO A 324 -12.33 -3.56 17.85
N ASN A 325 -13.28 -4.49 18.03
CA ASN A 325 -13.12 -5.69 18.85
C ASN A 325 -12.54 -6.85 18.03
N ARG A 326 -11.26 -6.78 17.80
CA ARG A 326 -10.52 -7.73 16.97
C ARG A 326 -9.81 -8.76 17.85
N PRO A 327 -10.01 -10.07 17.64
CA PRO A 327 -9.25 -11.09 18.38
C PRO A 327 -7.78 -11.05 17.97
N ALA A 328 -6.90 -11.37 18.92
CA ALA A 328 -5.48 -11.57 18.67
C ALA A 328 -5.09 -13.01 19.04
N TYR A 329 -4.30 -13.63 18.18
CA TYR A 329 -3.89 -15.02 18.34
C TYR A 329 -2.39 -15.10 18.54
N LYS A 330 -1.97 -15.98 19.46
CA LYS A 330 -0.56 -16.15 19.82
C LYS A 330 -0.14 -17.61 19.79
N ILE A 331 1.16 -17.79 19.68
CA ILE A 331 1.85 -19.06 19.90
C ILE A 331 2.67 -18.96 21.20
N ASP A 332 2.88 -20.09 21.85
CA ASP A 332 3.67 -20.22 23.06
C ASP A 332 4.32 -21.63 23.14
N ALA A 333 4.99 -21.94 24.24
CA ALA A 333 5.68 -23.23 24.43
C ALA A 333 4.74 -24.44 24.32
N SER A 334 3.46 -24.30 24.68
CA SER A 334 2.45 -25.36 24.62
C SER A 334 1.70 -25.41 23.28
N ASN A 335 1.66 -24.29 22.58
CA ASN A 335 1.01 -24.11 21.29
C ASN A 335 2.02 -23.50 20.30
N PRO A 336 2.97 -24.30 19.78
CA PRO A 336 4.09 -23.80 19.00
C PRO A 336 3.71 -23.37 17.57
N GLY A 337 4.63 -22.65 16.89
CA GLY A 337 4.51 -22.22 15.50
C GLY A 337 5.89 -21.86 14.98
N SER A 338 6.69 -22.87 14.66
CA SER A 338 8.08 -22.69 14.23
C SER A 338 8.19 -21.97 12.89
N ASP A 339 7.24 -22.23 11.99
CA ASP A 339 7.09 -21.58 10.69
C ASP A 339 7.06 -20.05 10.83
N VAL A 340 6.01 -19.48 11.39
CA VAL A 340 5.85 -18.03 11.54
C VAL A 340 6.91 -17.40 12.45
N ALA A 341 7.35 -18.10 13.49
CA ALA A 341 8.35 -17.58 14.42
C ALA A 341 9.73 -17.45 13.77
N MET A 342 10.14 -18.43 12.95
CA MET A 342 11.42 -18.39 12.22
C MET A 342 11.39 -17.30 11.15
N ASP A 343 10.26 -17.10 10.46
CA ASP A 343 10.10 -16.00 9.51
C ASP A 343 10.21 -14.63 10.19
N MET A 344 9.55 -14.45 11.34
CA MET A 344 9.65 -13.20 12.10
C MET A 344 11.10 -12.96 12.61
N ALA A 345 11.79 -14.02 13.03
CA ALA A 345 13.21 -13.94 13.41
C ALA A 345 14.08 -13.54 12.21
N ALA A 346 13.85 -14.10 11.03
CA ALA A 346 14.55 -13.74 9.79
C ALA A 346 14.32 -12.27 9.40
N ALA A 347 13.06 -11.81 9.45
CA ALA A 347 12.71 -10.42 9.17
C ALA A 347 13.41 -9.43 10.10
N MET A 348 13.41 -9.72 11.41
CA MET A 348 14.09 -8.89 12.39
C MET A 348 15.63 -8.95 12.26
N ALA A 349 16.20 -10.12 11.93
CA ALA A 349 17.63 -10.24 11.67
C ALA A 349 18.04 -9.43 10.43
N CYS A 350 17.29 -9.50 9.34
CA CYS A 350 17.49 -8.65 8.17
C CYS A 350 17.35 -7.17 8.51
N GLY A 351 16.28 -6.79 9.21
CA GLY A 351 16.05 -5.43 9.68
C GLY A 351 17.20 -4.90 10.54
N SER A 352 17.77 -5.73 11.42
CA SER A 352 18.91 -5.33 12.24
C SER A 352 20.11 -4.90 11.40
N MET A 353 20.39 -5.60 10.30
CA MET A 353 21.45 -5.22 9.37
C MET A 353 21.12 -3.93 8.62
N ALA A 354 19.91 -3.78 8.11
CA ALA A 354 19.49 -2.61 7.35
C ALA A 354 19.58 -1.33 8.20
N PHE A 355 19.20 -1.39 9.47
CA PHE A 355 19.22 -0.24 10.38
C PHE A 355 20.53 -0.02 11.13
N LYS A 356 21.53 -0.90 10.96
CA LYS A 356 22.80 -0.86 11.74
C LYS A 356 23.48 0.50 11.73
N SER A 357 23.56 1.16 10.57
CA SER A 357 24.17 2.48 10.43
C SER A 357 23.17 3.64 10.57
N LYS A 358 21.88 3.41 10.35
CA LYS A 358 20.83 4.44 10.35
C LYS A 358 20.22 4.66 11.73
N ASP A 359 20.06 3.59 12.51
CA ASP A 359 19.49 3.59 13.86
C ASP A 359 20.02 2.38 14.64
N SER A 360 21.18 2.54 15.27
CA SER A 360 21.86 1.44 15.95
C SER A 360 21.10 0.90 17.17
N ALA A 361 20.31 1.73 17.84
CA ALA A 361 19.49 1.30 18.96
C ALA A 361 18.35 0.40 18.49
N PHE A 362 17.65 0.78 17.43
CA PHE A 362 16.62 -0.04 16.80
C PHE A 362 17.20 -1.34 16.24
N SER A 363 18.34 -1.28 15.55
CA SER A 363 19.09 -2.45 15.08
C SER A 363 19.38 -3.44 16.22
N GLY A 364 19.93 -2.96 17.34
CA GLY A 364 20.22 -3.80 18.50
C GLY A 364 18.96 -4.44 19.11
N LYS A 365 17.85 -3.67 19.18
CA LYS A 365 16.56 -4.19 19.67
C LYS A 365 16.04 -5.29 18.75
N LEU A 366 16.04 -5.09 17.44
CA LEU A 366 15.62 -6.09 16.47
C LEU A 366 16.42 -7.39 16.59
N LEU A 367 17.75 -7.28 16.67
CA LEU A 367 18.61 -8.45 16.78
C LEU A 367 18.38 -9.23 18.09
N SER A 368 18.11 -8.53 19.19
CA SER A 368 17.77 -9.17 20.48
C SER A 368 16.48 -9.98 20.37
N HIS A 369 15.42 -9.38 19.79
CA HIS A 369 14.14 -10.08 19.57
C HIS A 369 14.31 -11.25 18.59
N ALA A 370 15.04 -11.09 17.49
CA ALA A 370 15.30 -12.14 16.51
C ALA A 370 15.94 -13.38 17.17
N LYS A 371 16.97 -13.18 18.00
CA LYS A 371 17.64 -14.27 18.73
C LYS A 371 16.71 -14.99 19.71
N GLN A 372 15.86 -14.26 20.43
CA GLN A 372 14.93 -14.86 21.40
C GLN A 372 13.84 -15.65 20.68
N ILE A 373 13.23 -15.09 19.62
CA ILE A 373 12.20 -15.77 18.81
C ILE A 373 12.80 -17.04 18.18
N TYR A 374 14.01 -16.95 17.63
CA TYR A 374 14.71 -18.11 17.07
C TYR A 374 14.91 -19.21 18.12
N SER A 375 15.36 -18.84 19.32
CA SER A 375 15.58 -19.81 20.42
C SER A 375 14.27 -20.46 20.85
N PHE A 376 13.20 -19.70 20.93
CA PHE A 376 11.86 -20.19 21.22
C PHE A 376 11.39 -21.18 20.14
N ALA A 377 11.43 -20.80 18.86
CA ALA A 377 11.00 -21.64 17.76
C ALA A 377 11.83 -22.93 17.62
N LYS A 378 13.15 -22.86 17.91
CA LYS A 378 14.04 -24.02 17.90
C LYS A 378 13.71 -25.00 19.02
N ALA A 379 13.35 -24.50 20.22
CA ALA A 379 13.05 -25.32 21.38
C ALA A 379 11.65 -25.94 21.34
N HIS A 380 10.69 -25.27 20.71
CA HIS A 380 9.27 -25.65 20.66
C HIS A 380 8.82 -25.72 19.19
N GLN A 381 8.94 -26.92 18.60
CA GLN A 381 8.65 -27.15 17.18
C GLN A 381 7.17 -27.46 16.94
N GLY A 382 6.59 -26.91 15.89
CA GLY A 382 5.23 -27.18 15.46
C GLY A 382 4.71 -26.16 14.45
N PHE A 383 3.57 -26.47 13.85
CA PHE A 383 2.87 -25.59 12.90
C PHE A 383 2.00 -24.57 13.63
N TYR A 384 2.13 -23.28 13.28
CA TYR A 384 1.28 -22.27 13.88
C TYR A 384 -0.20 -22.45 13.49
N SER A 385 -0.47 -22.97 12.30
CA SER A 385 -1.85 -23.25 11.84
C SER A 385 -2.55 -24.36 12.66
N THR A 386 -1.80 -25.21 13.37
CA THR A 386 -2.34 -26.15 14.35
C THR A 386 -2.68 -25.44 15.66
N SER A 387 -1.82 -24.53 16.09
CA SER A 387 -1.99 -23.74 17.32
C SER A 387 -3.02 -22.60 17.16
N VAL A 388 -3.14 -22.04 15.96
CA VAL A 388 -4.07 -20.96 15.57
C VAL A 388 -4.97 -21.46 14.45
N SER A 389 -6.09 -22.09 14.81
CA SER A 389 -7.00 -22.71 13.83
C SER A 389 -7.61 -21.71 12.83
N ASP A 390 -7.79 -20.44 13.21
CA ASP A 390 -8.28 -19.39 12.29
C ASP A 390 -7.31 -19.17 11.11
N ALA A 391 -6.00 -19.31 11.34
CA ALA A 391 -4.98 -19.20 10.28
C ALA A 391 -4.99 -20.38 9.31
N ALA A 392 -5.45 -21.56 9.73
CA ALA A 392 -5.40 -22.79 8.93
C ALA A 392 -6.19 -22.74 7.64
N ALA A 393 -7.19 -21.85 7.52
CA ALA A 393 -7.98 -21.65 6.33
C ALA A 393 -7.28 -20.78 5.26
N TYR A 394 -6.26 -20.00 5.66
CA TYR A 394 -5.63 -18.96 4.83
C TYR A 394 -4.15 -19.24 4.60
N TYR A 395 -3.40 -19.51 5.67
CA TYR A 395 -1.94 -19.62 5.68
C TYR A 395 -1.47 -20.90 6.39
N ARG A 396 -1.90 -22.03 5.86
CA ARG A 396 -1.46 -23.34 6.36
C ARG A 396 -0.09 -23.68 5.79
N SER A 397 0.94 -23.63 6.62
CA SER A 397 2.25 -24.17 6.28
C SER A 397 2.20 -25.70 6.12
N GLN A 398 2.94 -26.22 5.15
CA GLN A 398 3.06 -27.65 4.87
C GLN A 398 4.34 -28.24 5.46
N ASN A 399 5.34 -27.41 5.72
CA ASN A 399 6.63 -27.76 6.28
C ASN A 399 7.14 -26.54 7.04
N TYR A 400 7.99 -26.72 8.03
CA TYR A 400 8.72 -25.64 8.72
C TYR A 400 10.23 -25.87 8.75
N THR A 401 10.73 -26.87 8.01
CA THR A 401 12.17 -27.16 7.93
C THR A 401 12.91 -26.06 7.19
N ASP A 402 12.33 -25.57 6.13
CA ASP A 402 12.88 -24.48 5.33
C ASP A 402 12.82 -23.14 6.08
N GLU A 403 11.79 -22.84 6.88
CA GLU A 403 11.79 -21.68 7.77
C GLU A 403 12.83 -21.80 8.88
N ASN A 404 13.03 -23.00 9.43
CA ASN A 404 14.12 -23.22 10.39
C ASN A 404 15.51 -22.92 9.79
N ASN A 405 15.74 -23.32 8.54
CA ASN A 405 16.98 -22.97 7.82
C ASN A 405 17.04 -21.46 7.58
N TRP A 406 15.93 -20.86 7.11
CA TRP A 406 15.79 -19.43 6.81
C TRP A 406 16.14 -18.56 8.02
N GLY A 407 15.53 -18.82 9.18
CA GLY A 407 15.80 -18.09 10.43
C GLY A 407 17.26 -18.21 10.86
N ALA A 408 17.84 -19.43 10.77
CA ALA A 408 19.22 -19.69 11.12
C ALA A 408 20.20 -18.96 10.16
N ALA A 409 19.98 -19.04 8.84
CA ALA A 409 20.83 -18.42 7.83
C ALA A 409 20.82 -16.88 7.95
N TRP A 410 19.66 -16.26 8.19
CA TRP A 410 19.55 -14.82 8.43
C TRP A 410 20.24 -14.39 9.71
N LEU A 411 20.13 -15.15 10.80
CA LEU A 411 20.86 -14.86 12.04
C LEU A 411 22.37 -15.03 11.87
N TYR A 412 22.83 -16.02 11.14
CA TYR A 412 24.25 -16.12 10.79
C TYR A 412 24.70 -14.89 10.01
N LYS A 413 23.97 -14.50 8.96
CA LYS A 413 24.28 -13.30 8.16
C LYS A 413 24.36 -12.03 9.03
N ALA A 414 23.49 -11.89 10.03
CA ALA A 414 23.45 -10.73 10.91
C ALA A 414 24.53 -10.72 12.01
N THR A 415 24.98 -11.90 12.47
CA THR A 415 25.84 -12.02 13.66
C THR A 415 27.23 -12.55 13.37
N ASN A 416 27.39 -13.31 12.28
CA ASN A 416 28.57 -14.12 11.98
C ASN A 416 28.88 -15.19 13.06
N ASP A 417 27.85 -15.62 13.83
CA ASP A 417 27.99 -16.67 14.84
C ASP A 417 27.82 -18.05 14.20
N ASN A 418 28.88 -18.84 14.21
CA ASN A 418 28.94 -20.16 13.57
C ASN A 418 27.91 -21.16 14.09
N GLN A 419 27.33 -20.96 15.27
CA GLN A 419 26.26 -21.82 15.77
C GLN A 419 25.03 -21.74 14.83
N TYR A 420 24.68 -20.55 14.36
CA TYR A 420 23.56 -20.40 13.43
C TYR A 420 23.86 -21.00 12.05
N LEU A 421 25.12 -20.92 11.57
CA LEU A 421 25.50 -21.58 10.33
C LEU A 421 25.43 -23.12 10.47
N ALA A 422 25.86 -23.67 11.59
CA ALA A 422 25.75 -25.10 11.87
C ALA A 422 24.28 -25.55 11.88
N ASP A 423 23.41 -24.77 12.55
CA ASP A 423 21.97 -25.03 12.58
C ASP A 423 21.35 -24.97 11.18
N ALA A 424 21.73 -23.98 10.36
CA ALA A 424 21.26 -23.86 8.99
C ALA A 424 21.67 -25.08 8.13
N LYS A 425 22.91 -25.54 8.24
CA LYS A 425 23.39 -26.71 7.50
C LYS A 425 22.65 -28.00 7.85
N VAL A 426 22.33 -28.22 9.13
CA VAL A 426 21.61 -29.43 9.58
C VAL A 426 20.19 -29.49 9.05
N ARG A 427 19.55 -28.35 8.82
CA ARG A 427 18.14 -28.23 8.39
C ARG A 427 18.00 -27.94 6.90
N TYR A 428 19.08 -27.92 6.17
CA TYR A 428 19.07 -27.63 4.74
C TYR A 428 18.61 -28.83 3.92
N ALA A 429 17.75 -28.60 2.92
CA ALA A 429 17.31 -29.61 1.97
C ALA A 429 17.96 -29.38 0.60
N HIS A 430 18.56 -30.46 0.04
CA HIS A 430 19.16 -30.49 -1.29
C HIS A 430 18.16 -30.97 -2.35
N GLU A 431 17.15 -30.16 -2.61
CA GLU A 431 16.12 -30.43 -3.61
C GLU A 431 15.73 -29.12 -4.33
N PRO A 432 15.20 -29.18 -5.56
CA PRO A 432 14.78 -27.98 -6.25
C PRO A 432 13.56 -27.38 -5.54
N ALA A 433 13.58 -26.08 -5.29
CA ALA A 433 12.46 -25.37 -4.72
C ALA A 433 11.28 -25.37 -5.71
N TRP A 434 10.11 -25.71 -5.21
CA TRP A 434 8.87 -25.66 -5.98
C TRP A 434 8.49 -24.20 -6.35
N GLY A 435 8.75 -23.26 -5.45
CA GLY A 435 8.47 -21.86 -5.60
C GLY A 435 9.36 -21.00 -4.68
N PHE A 436 8.95 -19.74 -4.51
CA PHE A 436 9.50 -18.87 -3.49
C PHE A 436 8.37 -17.96 -2.98
N SER A 437 7.87 -18.23 -1.79
CA SER A 437 6.65 -17.62 -1.26
C SER A 437 6.64 -17.61 0.26
N TRP A 438 5.52 -17.18 0.85
CA TRP A 438 5.31 -17.21 2.29
C TRP A 438 5.36 -18.63 2.89
N ASP A 439 5.04 -19.69 2.13
CA ASP A 439 5.09 -21.10 2.56
C ASP A 439 6.38 -21.82 2.13
N GLU A 440 7.13 -21.27 1.18
CA GLU A 440 8.26 -21.95 0.55
C GLU A 440 9.52 -21.07 0.61
N LYS A 441 10.44 -21.35 1.52
CA LYS A 441 11.69 -20.59 1.70
C LYS A 441 12.90 -21.26 1.07
N LEU A 442 12.73 -22.49 0.58
CA LEU A 442 13.85 -23.32 0.11
C LEU A 442 14.72 -22.60 -0.94
N GLY A 443 14.09 -21.94 -1.92
CA GLY A 443 14.83 -21.15 -2.91
C GLY A 443 15.66 -20.03 -2.26
N GLY A 444 15.09 -19.31 -1.30
CA GLY A 444 15.83 -18.30 -0.53
C GLY A 444 17.00 -18.88 0.26
N ASN A 445 16.82 -20.08 0.80
CA ASN A 445 17.88 -20.81 1.51
C ASN A 445 19.03 -21.17 0.59
N HIS A 446 18.77 -21.64 -0.64
CA HIS A 446 19.81 -21.91 -1.62
C HIS A 446 20.69 -20.68 -1.87
N LEU A 447 20.07 -19.53 -2.11
CA LEU A 447 20.76 -18.26 -2.33
C LEU A 447 21.59 -17.83 -1.12
N LEU A 448 21.01 -17.89 0.09
CA LEU A 448 21.70 -17.49 1.31
C LEU A 448 22.88 -18.41 1.61
N MET A 449 22.68 -19.73 1.57
CA MET A 449 23.73 -20.70 1.88
C MET A 449 24.88 -20.61 0.88
N TYR A 450 24.58 -20.47 -0.43
CA TYR A 450 25.61 -20.22 -1.43
C TYR A 450 26.38 -18.92 -1.13
N LYS A 451 25.67 -17.82 -0.87
CA LYS A 451 26.31 -16.52 -0.59
C LYS A 451 27.16 -16.52 0.68
N LEU A 452 26.73 -17.25 1.71
CA LEU A 452 27.36 -17.27 3.03
C LEU A 452 28.56 -18.23 3.10
N THR A 453 28.56 -19.29 2.28
CA THR A 453 29.59 -20.34 2.36
C THR A 453 30.51 -20.39 1.15
N GLY A 454 30.05 -19.99 -0.04
CA GLY A 454 30.76 -20.17 -1.30
C GLY A 454 30.82 -21.63 -1.78
N ASP A 455 30.04 -22.53 -1.18
CA ASP A 455 30.05 -23.95 -1.50
C ASP A 455 29.20 -24.22 -2.75
N ASP A 456 29.82 -24.81 -3.78
CA ASP A 456 29.17 -25.09 -5.07
C ASP A 456 28.00 -26.09 -4.99
N THR A 457 27.88 -26.84 -3.90
CA THR A 457 26.71 -27.71 -3.67
C THR A 457 25.42 -26.88 -3.66
N TYR A 458 25.42 -25.75 -2.95
CA TYR A 458 24.27 -24.82 -2.90
C TYR A 458 24.04 -24.11 -4.24
N LYS A 459 25.11 -23.89 -5.02
CA LYS A 459 24.98 -23.38 -6.39
C LYS A 459 24.22 -24.38 -7.28
N SER A 460 24.53 -25.67 -7.16
CA SER A 460 23.84 -26.73 -7.89
C SER A 460 22.34 -26.78 -7.55
N ASP A 461 21.95 -26.49 -6.30
CA ASP A 461 20.56 -26.40 -5.88
C ASP A 461 19.84 -25.19 -6.50
N ILE A 462 20.54 -24.05 -6.62
CA ILE A 462 20.03 -22.87 -7.35
C ILE A 462 19.79 -23.23 -8.82
N GLU A 463 20.75 -23.88 -9.48
CA GLU A 463 20.66 -24.29 -10.88
C GLU A 463 19.53 -25.32 -11.10
N SER A 464 19.39 -26.27 -10.18
CA SER A 464 18.31 -27.26 -10.17
C SER A 464 16.93 -26.59 -10.05
N THR A 465 16.80 -25.66 -9.10
CA THR A 465 15.57 -24.85 -8.94
C THR A 465 15.22 -24.11 -10.22
N MET A 466 16.17 -23.37 -10.83
CA MET A 466 15.88 -22.62 -12.06
C MET A 466 15.59 -23.56 -13.25
N THR A 467 16.15 -24.77 -13.27
CA THR A 467 15.81 -25.77 -14.27
C THR A 467 14.31 -26.12 -14.22
N THR A 468 13.70 -26.24 -13.02
CA THR A 468 12.27 -26.52 -12.89
C THR A 468 11.38 -25.37 -13.41
N TRP A 469 11.91 -24.17 -13.55
CA TRP A 469 11.25 -22.99 -14.12
C TRP A 469 11.45 -22.83 -15.62
N SER A 470 12.21 -23.73 -16.25
CA SER A 470 12.39 -23.80 -17.70
C SER A 470 11.32 -24.66 -18.37
N LYS A 471 11.09 -24.45 -19.68
CA LYS A 471 10.22 -25.33 -20.48
C LYS A 471 10.69 -26.78 -20.50
N PRO A 472 11.99 -27.07 -20.74
CA PRO A 472 12.50 -28.43 -20.62
C PRO A 472 12.32 -29.04 -19.22
N GLY A 473 12.32 -28.22 -18.15
CA GLY A 473 12.08 -28.66 -16.77
C GLY A 473 10.60 -28.84 -16.41
N GLY A 474 9.68 -28.65 -17.37
CA GLY A 474 8.26 -28.91 -17.20
C GLY A 474 7.42 -27.70 -16.78
N MET A 475 7.99 -26.49 -16.69
CA MET A 475 7.22 -25.28 -16.40
C MET A 475 6.25 -24.98 -17.53
N ALA A 476 4.98 -24.79 -17.19
CA ALA A 476 4.00 -24.25 -18.10
C ALA A 476 4.24 -22.76 -18.33
N TYR A 477 4.11 -22.33 -19.58
CA TYR A 477 4.13 -20.91 -19.95
C TYR A 477 2.84 -20.55 -20.64
N THR A 478 2.30 -19.38 -20.31
CA THR A 478 1.19 -18.83 -21.07
C THR A 478 1.61 -18.51 -22.52
N PRO A 479 0.69 -18.37 -23.47
CA PRO A 479 1.03 -17.97 -24.85
C PRO A 479 1.89 -16.71 -24.95
N LYS A 480 1.74 -15.76 -24.01
CA LYS A 480 2.52 -14.52 -23.95
C LYS A 480 3.71 -14.58 -22.98
N CYS A 481 4.13 -15.79 -22.60
CA CYS A 481 5.40 -16.06 -21.91
C CYS A 481 5.45 -15.85 -20.39
N LEU A 482 4.32 -15.79 -19.68
CA LEU A 482 4.34 -15.89 -18.21
C LEU A 482 4.69 -17.33 -17.80
N ALA A 483 5.67 -17.51 -16.93
CA ALA A 483 5.93 -18.77 -16.23
C ALA A 483 4.78 -19.02 -15.24
N PHE A 484 3.92 -19.99 -15.52
CA PHE A 484 2.63 -20.19 -14.87
C PHE A 484 2.69 -21.35 -13.87
N ARG A 485 2.84 -21.04 -12.59
CA ARG A 485 2.97 -22.06 -11.52
C ARG A 485 1.61 -22.52 -10.98
N LEU A 486 0.73 -21.55 -10.66
CA LEU A 486 -0.62 -21.79 -10.12
C LEU A 486 -1.60 -20.76 -10.68
N GLU A 487 -2.90 -21.10 -10.66
CA GLU A 487 -4.00 -20.23 -11.04
C GLU A 487 -4.15 -19.04 -10.06
N TRP A 488 -4.07 -19.30 -8.77
CA TRP A 488 -4.18 -18.25 -7.76
C TRP A 488 -2.86 -17.49 -7.59
N GLY A 489 -2.83 -16.26 -8.08
CA GLY A 489 -1.68 -15.38 -8.00
C GLY A 489 -0.47 -15.82 -8.84
N PRO A 490 -0.63 -16.13 -10.15
CA PRO A 490 0.48 -16.57 -10.99
C PRO A 490 1.61 -15.55 -11.06
N LEU A 491 1.29 -14.24 -11.03
CA LEU A 491 2.30 -13.19 -11.05
C LEU A 491 3.12 -13.14 -9.76
N ARG A 492 2.56 -13.49 -8.59
CA ARG A 492 3.32 -13.60 -7.35
C ARG A 492 4.49 -14.58 -7.49
N TYR A 493 4.19 -15.80 -7.95
CA TYR A 493 5.22 -16.83 -8.09
C TYR A 493 6.27 -16.46 -9.13
N SER A 494 5.83 -15.96 -10.29
CA SER A 494 6.72 -15.51 -11.35
C SER A 494 7.62 -14.34 -10.91
N ALA A 495 7.07 -13.35 -10.20
CA ALA A 495 7.83 -12.20 -9.73
C ALA A 495 8.80 -12.54 -8.58
N ASN A 496 8.37 -13.37 -7.62
CA ASN A 496 9.26 -13.83 -6.55
C ASN A 496 10.42 -14.66 -7.11
N THR A 497 10.15 -15.53 -8.11
CA THR A 497 11.22 -16.29 -8.77
C THR A 497 12.06 -15.41 -9.69
N ALA A 498 11.53 -14.35 -10.25
CA ALA A 498 12.34 -13.35 -10.96
C ALA A 498 13.33 -12.65 -10.01
N PHE A 499 12.90 -12.31 -8.80
CA PHE A 499 13.81 -11.81 -7.77
C PHE A 499 14.89 -12.85 -7.41
N PHE A 500 14.49 -14.11 -7.17
CA PHE A 500 15.42 -15.22 -6.95
C PHE A 500 16.49 -15.32 -8.06
N ALA A 501 16.06 -15.30 -9.33
CA ALA A 501 16.96 -15.40 -10.49
C ALA A 501 17.92 -14.20 -10.58
N LEU A 502 17.45 -12.98 -10.27
CA LEU A 502 18.29 -11.78 -10.24
C LEU A 502 19.31 -11.81 -9.10
N MET A 503 18.95 -12.37 -7.96
CA MET A 503 19.87 -12.59 -6.85
C MET A 503 20.91 -13.65 -7.18
N ALA A 504 20.51 -14.77 -7.80
CA ALA A 504 21.43 -15.79 -8.29
C ALA A 504 22.42 -15.22 -9.31
N ALA A 505 21.91 -14.43 -10.26
CA ALA A 505 22.73 -13.71 -11.25
C ALA A 505 23.73 -12.74 -10.61
N LYS A 506 23.31 -12.01 -9.56
CA LYS A 506 24.19 -11.14 -8.78
C LYS A 506 25.31 -11.92 -8.07
N TYR A 507 25.04 -13.15 -7.67
CA TYR A 507 26.01 -14.04 -7.03
C TYR A 507 26.85 -14.84 -8.05
N GLY A 508 26.71 -14.54 -9.35
CA GLY A 508 27.53 -15.11 -10.42
C GLY A 508 27.00 -16.40 -11.03
N VAL A 509 25.76 -16.81 -10.68
CA VAL A 509 25.14 -18.02 -11.24
C VAL A 509 24.37 -17.65 -12.51
N HIS A 510 24.81 -18.18 -13.67
CA HIS A 510 24.16 -18.01 -14.98
C HIS A 510 23.65 -16.59 -15.27
N ALA A 511 24.45 -15.57 -14.97
CA ALA A 511 24.02 -14.18 -14.91
C ALA A 511 23.28 -13.69 -16.16
N ALA A 512 23.73 -14.08 -17.36
CA ALA A 512 23.13 -13.62 -18.61
C ALA A 512 21.71 -14.16 -18.83
N SER A 513 21.50 -15.47 -18.65
CA SER A 513 20.19 -16.12 -18.86
C SER A 513 19.20 -15.76 -17.76
N TYR A 514 19.62 -15.77 -16.50
CA TYR A 514 18.74 -15.47 -15.37
C TYR A 514 18.26 -14.01 -15.36
N ARG A 515 19.16 -13.05 -15.66
CA ARG A 515 18.78 -11.64 -15.85
C ARG A 515 17.78 -11.47 -16.98
N GLN A 516 18.02 -12.15 -18.12
CA GLN A 516 17.14 -12.06 -19.28
C GLN A 516 15.74 -12.63 -18.97
N TRP A 517 15.69 -13.82 -18.38
CA TRP A 517 14.44 -14.47 -18.01
C TRP A 517 13.65 -13.62 -17.00
N ALA A 518 14.30 -13.21 -15.92
CA ALA A 518 13.68 -12.42 -14.87
C ALA A 518 13.13 -11.09 -15.39
N MET A 519 13.90 -10.38 -16.22
CA MET A 519 13.41 -9.15 -16.84
C MET A 519 12.15 -9.39 -17.66
N CYS A 520 12.06 -10.49 -18.41
CA CYS A 520 10.90 -10.79 -19.22
C CYS A 520 9.67 -11.12 -18.36
N GLN A 521 9.83 -11.81 -17.23
CA GLN A 521 8.72 -12.06 -16.31
C GLN A 521 8.19 -10.76 -15.68
N ILE A 522 9.07 -9.85 -15.29
CA ILE A 522 8.68 -8.53 -14.76
C ILE A 522 8.05 -7.66 -15.87
N HIS A 523 8.62 -7.65 -17.07
CA HIS A 523 8.05 -6.90 -18.20
C HIS A 523 6.68 -7.41 -18.63
N TYR A 524 6.42 -8.73 -18.48
CA TYR A 524 5.07 -9.27 -18.64
C TYR A 524 4.08 -8.57 -17.70
N ALA A 525 4.41 -8.45 -16.41
CA ALA A 525 3.57 -7.77 -15.43
C ALA A 525 3.43 -6.27 -15.70
N LEU A 526 4.46 -5.62 -16.27
CA LEU A 526 4.48 -4.18 -16.53
C LEU A 526 3.77 -3.76 -17.82
N GLY A 527 3.50 -4.70 -18.77
CA GLY A 527 2.72 -4.35 -19.94
C GLY A 527 3.13 -4.94 -21.28
N ASP A 528 4.08 -5.89 -21.36
CA ASP A 528 4.52 -6.52 -22.61
C ASP A 528 3.38 -7.23 -23.36
N THR A 529 2.34 -7.62 -22.64
CA THR A 529 1.15 -8.30 -23.18
C THR A 529 0.11 -7.35 -23.78
N GLY A 530 0.34 -6.03 -23.73
CA GLY A 530 -0.60 -4.98 -24.14
C GLY A 530 -1.41 -4.40 -22.98
N ARG A 531 -1.25 -4.94 -21.76
CA ARG A 531 -1.79 -4.38 -20.52
C ARG A 531 -0.83 -4.56 -19.36
N SER A 532 -0.85 -3.63 -18.41
CA SER A 532 -0.18 -3.77 -17.13
C SER A 532 -1.06 -4.55 -16.14
N TYR A 533 -0.42 -5.27 -15.22
CA TYR A 533 -1.04 -5.91 -14.06
C TYR A 533 -0.71 -5.17 -12.75
N VAL A 534 -0.12 -3.97 -12.86
CA VAL A 534 0.20 -3.09 -11.73
C VAL A 534 -0.78 -1.94 -11.71
N VAL A 535 -1.52 -1.81 -10.63
CA VAL A 535 -2.54 -0.76 -10.46
C VAL A 535 -1.91 0.63 -10.58
N GLY A 536 -2.50 1.47 -11.42
CA GLY A 536 -2.05 2.85 -11.65
C GLY A 536 -0.73 2.99 -12.40
N PHE A 537 -0.24 1.93 -13.07
CA PHE A 537 1.00 1.97 -13.88
C PHE A 537 0.79 1.38 -15.27
N GLY A 538 1.40 2.00 -16.27
CA GLY A 538 1.48 1.49 -17.64
C GLY A 538 0.18 1.59 -18.43
N THR A 539 0.05 0.73 -19.46
CA THR A 539 -1.09 0.73 -20.37
C THR A 539 -2.20 -0.15 -19.84
N ASN A 540 -3.44 0.35 -19.83
CA ASN A 540 -4.65 -0.38 -19.44
C ASN A 540 -4.48 -1.16 -18.11
N PRO A 541 -4.06 -0.48 -17.01
CA PRO A 541 -3.85 -1.13 -15.72
C PRO A 541 -5.17 -1.56 -15.09
N PRO A 542 -5.14 -2.49 -14.09
CA PRO A 542 -6.30 -2.83 -13.30
C PRO A 542 -6.86 -1.59 -12.58
N LYS A 543 -8.19 -1.46 -12.58
CA LYS A 543 -8.93 -0.38 -11.92
C LYS A 543 -9.86 -0.89 -10.83
N LYS A 544 -10.06 -2.22 -10.78
CA LYS A 544 -10.98 -2.89 -9.85
C LYS A 544 -10.28 -3.99 -9.06
N PRO A 545 -9.12 -3.72 -8.41
CA PRO A 545 -8.51 -4.72 -7.57
C PRO A 545 -9.47 -5.16 -6.45
N HIS A 546 -9.41 -6.43 -6.07
CA HIS A 546 -10.14 -6.97 -4.93
C HIS A 546 -9.48 -6.46 -3.64
N HIS A 547 -9.84 -5.24 -3.24
CA HIS A 547 -9.26 -4.55 -2.09
C HIS A 547 -10.28 -3.63 -1.44
N ARG A 548 -10.68 -3.94 -0.20
CA ARG A 548 -11.76 -3.26 0.51
C ARG A 548 -11.48 -1.78 0.69
N ALA A 549 -10.33 -1.43 1.26
CA ALA A 549 -10.01 -0.04 1.58
C ALA A 549 -10.07 0.87 0.35
N SER A 550 -9.53 0.46 -0.81
CA SER A 550 -9.55 1.28 -2.02
C SER A 550 -10.90 1.27 -2.75
N SER A 551 -11.78 0.31 -2.44
CA SER A 551 -13.13 0.23 -3.03
C SER A 551 -14.19 0.99 -2.23
N CYS A 552 -13.89 1.40 -1.02
CA CYS A 552 -14.76 2.23 -0.18
C CYS A 552 -14.54 3.71 -0.47
N PRO A 553 -15.59 4.56 -0.43
CA PRO A 553 -15.43 6.01 -0.44
C PRO A 553 -14.75 6.48 0.85
N MET A 554 -14.27 7.74 0.89
CA MET A 554 -13.71 8.33 2.10
C MET A 554 -14.74 8.44 3.23
N LEU A 555 -14.26 8.50 4.48
CA LEU A 555 -15.10 8.86 5.62
C LEU A 555 -15.68 10.27 5.42
N PRO A 556 -16.90 10.54 5.90
CA PRO A 556 -17.78 9.67 6.69
C PRO A 556 -18.74 8.80 5.87
N ALA A 557 -18.68 8.76 4.53
CA ALA A 557 -19.60 7.98 3.71
C ALA A 557 -19.60 6.48 4.11
N PRO A 558 -20.74 5.79 4.10
CA PRO A 558 -20.85 4.36 4.41
C PRO A 558 -20.12 3.51 3.36
N CYS A 559 -19.79 2.27 3.71
CA CYS A 559 -19.24 1.28 2.80
C CYS A 559 -19.65 -0.12 3.23
N GLY A 560 -20.20 -0.89 2.31
CA GLY A 560 -20.69 -2.25 2.49
C GLY A 560 -20.49 -3.09 1.25
N TRP A 561 -21.28 -4.17 1.14
CA TRP A 561 -21.21 -5.11 0.01
C TRP A 561 -21.52 -4.47 -1.35
N GLU A 562 -22.26 -3.38 -1.39
CA GLU A 562 -22.56 -2.59 -2.58
C GLU A 562 -21.30 -2.02 -3.21
N ALA A 563 -20.32 -1.64 -2.39
CA ALA A 563 -19.00 -1.23 -2.88
C ALA A 563 -18.27 -2.36 -3.60
N GLN A 564 -18.39 -3.61 -3.13
CA GLN A 564 -17.88 -4.78 -3.85
C GLN A 564 -18.63 -5.01 -5.16
N GLN A 565 -19.95 -4.87 -5.15
CA GLN A 565 -20.83 -5.12 -6.30
C GLN A 565 -20.75 -4.03 -7.38
N ASN A 566 -20.22 -2.86 -7.04
CA ASN A 566 -20.08 -1.75 -7.99
C ASN A 566 -19.25 -2.16 -9.21
N THR A 567 -19.82 -1.99 -10.40
CA THR A 567 -19.17 -2.34 -11.68
C THR A 567 -18.14 -1.31 -12.16
N GLY A 568 -18.15 -0.11 -11.58
CA GLY A 568 -17.17 0.94 -11.85
C GLY A 568 -15.78 0.66 -11.24
N PRO A 569 -14.79 1.50 -11.54
CA PRO A 569 -13.46 1.42 -10.89
C PRO A 569 -13.57 1.61 -9.37
N ASN A 570 -12.53 1.19 -8.64
CA ASN A 570 -12.39 1.59 -7.25
C ASN A 570 -12.29 3.11 -7.16
N PRO A 571 -12.93 3.77 -6.17
CA PRO A 571 -12.82 5.22 -5.98
C PRO A 571 -11.38 5.67 -5.77
N HIS A 572 -10.58 4.84 -5.12
CA HIS A 572 -9.19 5.15 -4.81
C HIS A 572 -8.24 4.26 -5.62
N THR A 573 -7.28 4.89 -6.30
CA THR A 573 -6.25 4.15 -7.03
C THR A 573 -5.22 3.60 -6.04
N LEU A 574 -5.18 2.26 -5.90
CA LEU A 574 -4.20 1.55 -5.08
C LEU A 574 -2.87 1.44 -5.82
N TYR A 575 -2.16 2.58 -5.95
CA TYR A 575 -0.94 2.66 -6.75
C TYR A 575 0.08 1.58 -6.40
N GLY A 576 0.57 0.90 -7.43
CA GLY A 576 1.68 -0.05 -7.34
C GLY A 576 1.31 -1.45 -6.87
N ALA A 577 0.05 -1.73 -6.54
CA ALA A 577 -0.39 -3.06 -6.20
C ALA A 577 -0.28 -3.99 -7.43
N LEU A 578 0.38 -5.13 -7.27
CA LEU A 578 0.41 -6.20 -8.25
C LEU A 578 -0.81 -7.09 -8.02
N VAL A 579 -1.69 -7.22 -9.01
CA VAL A 579 -2.83 -8.16 -8.94
C VAL A 579 -2.39 -9.61 -9.16
N GLY A 580 -3.21 -10.56 -8.77
CA GLY A 580 -2.96 -12.00 -8.93
C GLY A 580 -2.49 -12.40 -10.32
N GLY A 581 -3.13 -11.87 -11.36
CA GLY A 581 -2.69 -12.03 -12.74
C GLY A 581 -3.65 -12.80 -13.62
N PRO A 582 -3.24 -13.15 -14.85
CA PRO A 582 -4.09 -13.79 -15.84
C PRO A 582 -4.27 -15.29 -15.57
N GLY A 583 -5.28 -15.89 -16.20
CA GLY A 583 -5.37 -17.33 -16.39
C GLY A 583 -4.27 -17.88 -17.30
N LYS A 584 -4.22 -19.22 -17.42
CA LYS A 584 -3.19 -19.93 -18.19
C LYS A 584 -3.15 -19.58 -19.68
N SER A 585 -4.24 -19.03 -20.22
CA SER A 585 -4.37 -18.61 -21.63
C SER A 585 -4.17 -17.12 -21.84
N ASP A 586 -3.58 -16.39 -20.87
CA ASP A 586 -3.42 -14.93 -20.84
C ASP A 586 -4.76 -14.16 -20.78
N ASP A 587 -5.84 -14.81 -20.44
CA ASP A 587 -7.15 -14.22 -20.19
C ASP A 587 -7.16 -13.50 -18.85
N TYR A 588 -7.77 -12.31 -18.81
CA TYR A 588 -7.87 -11.51 -17.59
C TYR A 588 -9.08 -10.56 -17.68
N THR A 589 -9.91 -10.61 -16.66
CA THR A 589 -11.01 -9.69 -16.46
C THR A 589 -10.75 -8.83 -15.23
N ASP A 590 -10.81 -7.51 -15.38
CA ASP A 590 -10.69 -6.55 -14.29
C ASP A 590 -12.03 -6.49 -13.53
N ASP A 591 -12.23 -7.42 -12.60
CA ASP A 591 -13.44 -7.56 -11.79
C ASP A 591 -13.09 -7.70 -10.30
N ARG A 592 -13.54 -6.76 -9.48
CA ARG A 592 -13.33 -6.74 -8.02
C ARG A 592 -13.85 -7.98 -7.31
N LYS A 593 -14.83 -8.67 -7.86
CA LYS A 593 -15.41 -9.89 -7.27
C LYS A 593 -14.54 -11.12 -7.49
N ASP A 594 -13.70 -11.10 -8.51
CA ASP A 594 -12.76 -12.19 -8.81
C ASP A 594 -11.49 -12.04 -7.97
N TYR A 595 -11.50 -12.60 -6.77
CA TYR A 595 -10.37 -12.56 -5.85
C TYR A 595 -9.20 -13.45 -6.29
N VAL A 596 -9.40 -14.43 -7.21
CA VAL A 596 -8.30 -15.29 -7.70
C VAL A 596 -7.33 -14.50 -8.57
N HIS A 597 -7.85 -13.66 -9.48
CA HIS A 597 -7.06 -12.92 -10.46
C HIS A 597 -6.82 -11.46 -10.08
N ASN A 598 -7.73 -10.86 -9.30
CA ASN A 598 -7.68 -9.43 -8.98
C ASN A 598 -7.31 -9.12 -7.51
N GLU A 599 -7.07 -10.14 -6.68
CA GLU A 599 -6.53 -9.92 -5.34
C GLU A 599 -5.15 -9.27 -5.42
N VAL A 600 -4.84 -8.47 -4.42
CA VAL A 600 -3.54 -7.87 -4.13
C VAL A 600 -3.11 -8.30 -2.74
N ALA A 601 -1.82 -8.51 -2.51
CA ALA A 601 -1.32 -8.90 -1.21
C ALA A 601 0.11 -8.40 -0.97
N CYS A 602 0.50 -8.28 0.30
CA CYS A 602 1.85 -7.86 0.66
C CYS A 602 2.92 -8.80 0.08
N ASP A 603 2.68 -10.11 0.08
CA ASP A 603 3.60 -11.10 -0.46
C ASP A 603 3.64 -11.10 -2.01
N TYR A 604 2.59 -10.60 -2.70
CA TYR A 604 2.62 -10.44 -4.15
C TYR A 604 3.60 -9.35 -4.58
N ASN A 605 3.62 -8.25 -3.84
CA ASN A 605 4.47 -7.11 -4.16
C ASN A 605 5.93 -7.28 -3.70
N ALA A 606 6.22 -8.16 -2.75
CA ALA A 606 7.53 -8.21 -2.09
C ALA A 606 8.67 -8.58 -3.05
N GLY A 607 8.58 -9.73 -3.71
CA GLY A 607 9.57 -10.13 -4.71
C GLY A 607 9.48 -9.30 -5.99
N PHE A 608 8.27 -8.87 -6.37
CA PHE A 608 8.09 -7.95 -7.49
C PHE A 608 8.89 -6.66 -7.30
N GLN A 609 8.75 -5.97 -6.17
CA GLN A 609 9.51 -4.76 -5.87
C GLN A 609 11.03 -5.04 -5.84
N GLY A 610 11.44 -6.16 -5.25
CA GLY A 610 12.83 -6.59 -5.22
C GLY A 610 13.41 -6.82 -6.62
N ALA A 611 12.65 -7.47 -7.50
CA ALA A 611 13.06 -7.70 -8.89
C ALA A 611 13.15 -6.38 -9.68
N VAL A 612 12.20 -5.48 -9.50
CA VAL A 612 12.24 -4.14 -10.14
C VAL A 612 13.44 -3.33 -9.66
N ALA A 613 13.76 -3.39 -8.35
CA ALA A 613 14.95 -2.72 -7.81
C ALA A 613 16.25 -3.31 -8.38
N ALA A 614 16.32 -4.64 -8.54
CA ALA A 614 17.45 -5.30 -9.19
C ALA A 614 17.60 -4.90 -10.66
N LEU A 615 16.48 -4.82 -11.43
CA LEU A 615 16.51 -4.37 -12.82
C LEU A 615 16.92 -2.89 -12.93
N LEU A 616 16.47 -2.04 -12.01
CA LEU A 616 16.94 -0.65 -11.96
C LEU A 616 18.44 -0.58 -11.66
N GLN A 617 18.95 -1.41 -10.74
CA GLN A 617 20.38 -1.48 -10.47
C GLN A 617 21.16 -1.89 -11.72
N LEU A 618 20.70 -2.91 -12.46
CA LEU A 618 21.33 -3.33 -13.73
C LEU A 618 21.30 -2.22 -14.78
N ALA A 619 20.24 -1.40 -14.80
CA ALA A 619 20.19 -0.22 -15.69
C ALA A 619 21.19 0.86 -15.26
N ILE A 620 21.37 1.10 -13.97
CA ILE A 620 22.38 2.02 -13.42
C ILE A 620 23.80 1.54 -13.75
N ASP A 621 24.03 0.23 -13.67
CA ASP A 621 25.33 -0.40 -13.93
C ASP A 621 25.59 -0.64 -15.44
N HIS A 622 24.63 -0.29 -16.32
CA HIS A 622 24.67 -0.56 -17.77
C HIS A 622 24.76 -2.05 -18.13
N GLU A 623 24.22 -2.93 -17.30
CA GLU A 623 24.21 -4.38 -17.48
C GLU A 623 22.82 -4.97 -17.77
N LEU A 624 21.84 -4.10 -18.07
CA LEU A 624 20.46 -4.54 -18.33
C LEU A 624 20.38 -5.34 -19.64
N PRO A 625 19.74 -6.53 -19.65
CA PRO A 625 19.53 -7.31 -20.87
C PRO A 625 18.64 -6.60 -21.90
N SER A 626 18.63 -7.10 -23.14
CA SER A 626 17.78 -6.55 -24.18
C SER A 626 16.31 -6.98 -24.04
N ALA A 627 15.40 -6.01 -23.96
CA ALA A 627 13.96 -6.27 -23.87
C ALA A 627 13.37 -6.93 -25.13
N SER A 628 14.03 -6.83 -26.29
CA SER A 628 13.57 -7.44 -27.56
C SER A 628 13.50 -8.97 -27.51
N LYS A 629 14.24 -9.61 -26.59
CA LYS A 629 14.25 -11.08 -26.43
C LYS A 629 13.06 -11.62 -25.63
N CYS A 630 12.21 -10.79 -25.03
CA CYS A 630 11.11 -11.28 -24.19
C CYS A 630 10.00 -11.97 -24.97
N THR A 631 9.82 -11.65 -26.25
CA THR A 631 8.80 -12.24 -27.12
C THR A 631 9.03 -13.72 -27.47
N SER A 632 10.24 -14.23 -27.23
CA SER A 632 10.62 -15.62 -27.52
C SER A 632 10.44 -16.57 -26.32
N CYS A 633 9.89 -16.13 -25.21
CA CYS A 633 9.77 -16.86 -23.96
C CYS A 633 11.12 -17.51 -23.56
N PRO A 634 12.15 -16.71 -23.22
CA PRO A 634 13.45 -17.26 -22.89
C PRO A 634 13.37 -18.20 -21.69
N ASN A 635 14.18 -19.26 -21.70
CA ASN A 635 14.39 -20.08 -20.51
C ASN A 635 15.38 -19.37 -19.57
N PRO A 636 15.30 -19.65 -18.27
CA PRO A 636 16.26 -19.15 -17.30
C PRO A 636 17.65 -19.73 -17.46
#